data_13c151efca8e802e8abca3444fb6e9a4
#
_entry.id   13c151efca8e802e8abca3444fb6e9a4
#
_cell.length_a   1.000
_cell.length_b   1.000
_cell.length_c   1.000
_cell.angle_alpha   90.00
_cell.angle_beta   90.00
_cell.angle_gamma   90.00
#
_symmetry.space_group_name_H-M   'P 1'
#
loop_
_entity.id
_entity.type
_entity.pdbx_description
1 polymer ?
#
loop_
_entity_poly.entity_id
_entity_poly.type
_entity_poly.pdbx_seq_one_letter_code
_entity_poly.pdbx_strand_id
1 'polypeptide(L)'
;MSFFLFFALTLSAYAQQITGTVSDENGVPLPGATVLVQGTSNGVSTDFDGNYSISASQGDTLVFSFVGYASQSVVVGSSTTLNVSLEPDNTLDEVVVTALGVQRNTKALGYSVTNVDGDELSANPSTNAINALQGKVAGVNITGGAMGAKGSSRVVIRGSSSLTGNNQPLYVVDGITINNDNLGAAGMWGGTDFGDGISSINPDDVANITVLKGGAAAALYGSRASNGVIIVTTKNGLGSEGLGIEINSTSQFDMLNTSLWDTQSTYGSGSLGAAPTNAASAMDNVWSAWGAQMNGQLVPQFDGVSRPYTYYDNKGSFYETGTTFSNTVSFSTAGDTGNTRFSLTNLDNDDISPNSTLDRNSIGINTSQNVGKNIRIDANLKYLLEDQSGNPRLSDGPGNANWIVNHTSPSVDVNWGKGPNGDGRNDDLSEFQMTPSIYIQNPWFAQNYYVNDSEKERFIGSINMRWDLTDWLYARARVGADRYDLHRTQSEPYGTGYKPMGGINHYKLAFKQFDSDFFLGTDNLSLTDDVALTAFVGVGSNVQEAESVSINGNDFIVPGLVSINNVANKSAGYGYSKKQINSAYGSAELGFQDYAFLTVTARNDWFSTLSLAGKDSPNNDLYTSATLSLILSDALDLGEAVSFLKLRAGISEVAGGADNPYALSLTYGITGQGHLGASLGQINGGQIPNSEITPFQKNETEFGFDFRMFDNKVSLDATFYDNETVGDIVGVSASATSGFGSALANLGKISNTGIELLLRVKPVVTDDFAMEVSFNYTNNDSEVVATNDTDGNISLDAVSYTHLTLPTK
;
A
#
# COMPACT_ATOMS: atom_id res chain seq x y z
N MET A 1 -76.23 10.77 45.21
CA MET A 1 -75.83 11.21 43.88
C MET A 1 -74.90 12.35 44.06
N SER A 2 -73.56 12.13 44.04
CA SER A 2 -72.56 13.15 44.22
C SER A 2 -71.66 13.15 43.01
N PHE A 3 -71.64 14.29 42.35
CA PHE A 3 -70.73 14.55 41.19
C PHE A 3 -69.35 14.91 41.73
N PHE A 4 -68.28 14.12 41.39
CA PHE A 4 -66.87 14.49 41.61
C PHE A 4 -66.34 15.09 40.34
N LEU A 5 -66.09 16.38 40.41
CA LEU A 5 -65.40 17.15 39.36
C LEU A 5 -63.88 16.96 39.53
N PHE A 6 -63.22 16.25 38.61
CA PHE A 6 -61.75 16.11 38.56
C PHE A 6 -61.21 17.29 37.77
N PHE A 7 -60.52 18.20 38.45
CA PHE A 7 -59.82 19.32 37.84
C PHE A 7 -58.42 18.85 37.52
N ALA A 8 -58.17 18.54 36.24
CA ALA A 8 -56.83 18.25 35.75
C ALA A 8 -56.09 19.55 35.54
N LEU A 9 -55.11 19.85 36.40
CA LEU A 9 -54.14 20.90 36.16
C LEU A 9 -53.18 20.40 35.06
N THR A 10 -53.36 20.86 33.85
CA THR A 10 -52.29 20.80 32.80
C THR A 10 -51.28 21.90 33.12
N LEU A 11 -50.11 21.48 33.65
CA LEU A 11 -48.92 22.35 33.64
C LEU A 11 -48.46 22.47 32.19
N SER A 12 -48.79 23.57 31.55
CA SER A 12 -48.19 23.96 30.27
C SER A 12 -46.76 24.39 30.56
N ALA A 13 -45.79 23.52 30.20
CA ALA A 13 -44.41 23.96 30.15
C ALA A 13 -44.29 25.00 28.99
N TYR A 14 -44.07 26.26 29.33
CA TYR A 14 -43.79 27.28 28.33
C TYR A 14 -42.31 27.19 27.95
N ALA A 15 -42.03 26.82 26.70
CA ALA A 15 -40.68 27.02 26.15
C ALA A 15 -40.35 28.52 26.18
N GLN A 16 -39.25 28.85 26.81
CA GLN A 16 -38.75 30.23 26.86
C GLN A 16 -37.59 30.37 25.85
N GLN A 17 -37.37 31.57 25.34
CA GLN A 17 -36.25 31.85 24.48
C GLN A 17 -35.00 32.04 25.34
N ILE A 18 -34.03 31.13 25.20
CA ILE A 18 -32.73 31.22 25.86
C ILE A 18 -31.77 31.87 24.89
N THR A 19 -31.09 32.91 25.35
CA THR A 19 -30.07 33.63 24.59
C THR A 19 -28.77 33.60 25.35
N GLY A 20 -27.64 33.78 24.65
CA GLY A 20 -26.33 33.87 25.28
C GLY A 20 -25.23 33.95 24.27
N THR A 21 -24.00 33.92 24.76
CA THR A 21 -22.76 33.85 23.95
C THR A 21 -22.02 32.57 24.23
N VAL A 22 -21.42 31.98 23.19
CA VAL A 22 -20.46 30.92 23.29
C VAL A 22 -19.09 31.50 22.97
N SER A 23 -18.13 31.33 23.87
CA SER A 23 -16.74 31.83 23.73
C SER A 23 -15.75 30.72 24.04
N ASP A 24 -14.48 30.92 23.72
CA ASP A 24 -13.37 30.12 24.22
C ASP A 24 -13.00 30.48 25.67
N GLU A 25 -12.00 29.81 26.23
CA GLU A 25 -11.47 30.06 27.58
C GLU A 25 -10.87 31.46 27.75
N ASN A 26 -10.48 32.15 26.68
CA ASN A 26 -9.95 33.50 26.67
C ASN A 26 -11.05 34.58 26.46
N GLY A 27 -12.32 34.13 26.28
CA GLY A 27 -13.45 35.00 26.04
C GLY A 27 -13.61 35.43 24.57
N VAL A 28 -12.92 34.82 23.63
CA VAL A 28 -13.10 35.10 22.20
C VAL A 28 -14.36 34.39 21.71
N PRO A 29 -15.29 35.10 21.02
CA PRO A 29 -16.50 34.49 20.49
C PRO A 29 -16.21 33.32 19.55
N LEU A 30 -17.02 32.28 19.63
CA LEU A 30 -16.95 31.10 18.76
C LEU A 30 -18.10 31.11 17.74
N PRO A 31 -17.91 31.66 16.52
CA PRO A 31 -18.93 31.69 15.47
C PRO A 31 -19.13 30.28 14.88
N GLY A 32 -20.40 29.89 14.68
CA GLY A 32 -20.72 28.56 14.15
C GLY A 32 -20.78 27.46 15.21
N ALA A 33 -20.61 27.77 16.50
CA ALA A 33 -20.79 26.79 17.57
C ALA A 33 -22.25 26.29 17.59
N THR A 34 -22.45 24.98 17.74
CA THR A 34 -23.77 24.36 17.76
C THR A 34 -24.34 24.35 19.19
N VAL A 35 -25.56 24.76 19.35
CA VAL A 35 -26.34 24.71 20.61
C VAL A 35 -27.56 23.85 20.36
N LEU A 36 -27.65 22.69 21.03
CA LEU A 36 -28.70 21.67 20.82
C LEU A 36 -29.46 21.37 22.13
N VAL A 37 -30.77 21.25 22.09
CA VAL A 37 -31.55 20.71 23.22
C VAL A 37 -31.40 19.19 23.23
N GLN A 38 -30.78 18.64 24.26
CA GLN A 38 -30.43 17.22 24.37
C GLN A 38 -31.68 16.31 24.17
N GLY A 39 -31.53 15.29 23.30
CA GLY A 39 -32.60 14.36 22.98
C GLY A 39 -33.66 14.88 21.99
N THR A 40 -33.42 16.04 21.36
CA THR A 40 -34.31 16.64 20.35
C THR A 40 -33.54 17.04 19.10
N SER A 41 -34.24 17.40 18.02
CA SER A 41 -33.66 18.02 16.83
C SER A 41 -33.68 19.55 16.87
N ASN A 42 -33.97 20.17 18.03
CA ASN A 42 -34.01 21.61 18.20
C ASN A 42 -32.60 22.14 18.48
N GLY A 43 -31.94 22.67 17.47
CA GLY A 43 -30.58 23.20 17.54
C GLY A 43 -30.43 24.49 16.74
N VAL A 44 -29.44 25.31 17.10
CA VAL A 44 -29.05 26.55 16.41
C VAL A 44 -27.55 26.67 16.40
N SER A 45 -27.01 27.42 15.43
CA SER A 45 -25.60 27.82 15.42
C SER A 45 -25.43 29.26 15.90
N THR A 46 -24.28 29.56 16.50
CA THR A 46 -23.93 30.94 16.91
C THR A 46 -23.61 31.80 15.70
N ASP A 47 -23.91 33.13 15.84
CA ASP A 47 -23.54 34.16 14.85
C ASP A 47 -22.04 34.53 14.92
N PHE A 48 -21.60 35.55 14.11
CA PHE A 48 -20.20 35.99 14.08
C PHE A 48 -19.67 36.57 15.40
N ASP A 49 -20.57 37.00 16.29
CA ASP A 49 -20.22 37.51 17.62
C ASP A 49 -20.41 36.42 18.69
N GLY A 50 -20.58 35.14 18.29
CA GLY A 50 -20.80 34.02 19.20
C GLY A 50 -22.18 33.95 19.85
N ASN A 51 -23.14 34.80 19.45
CA ASN A 51 -24.45 34.85 20.07
C ASN A 51 -25.38 33.76 19.52
N TYR A 52 -26.21 33.21 20.37
CA TYR A 52 -27.26 32.27 20.00
C TYR A 52 -28.61 32.60 20.60
N SER A 53 -29.65 32.02 20.02
CA SER A 53 -31.03 32.15 20.55
C SER A 53 -31.79 30.85 20.22
N ILE A 54 -32.19 30.11 21.27
CA ILE A 54 -32.83 28.79 21.15
C ILE A 54 -34.06 28.72 22.06
N SER A 55 -35.11 28.03 21.62
CA SER A 55 -36.32 27.80 22.44
C SER A 55 -36.10 26.54 23.29
N ALA A 56 -36.10 26.65 24.61
CA ALA A 56 -35.96 25.54 25.54
C ALA A 56 -36.82 25.75 26.79
N SER A 57 -37.21 24.70 27.48
CA SER A 57 -37.95 24.72 28.72
C SER A 57 -37.01 24.68 29.93
N GLN A 58 -37.42 25.21 31.05
CA GLN A 58 -36.69 25.06 32.30
C GLN A 58 -36.57 23.57 32.67
N GLY A 59 -35.35 23.11 32.91
CA GLY A 59 -35.00 21.71 33.15
C GLY A 59 -34.47 20.97 31.92
N ASP A 60 -34.60 21.54 30.72
CA ASP A 60 -33.94 21.01 29.53
C ASP A 60 -32.40 21.15 29.65
N THR A 61 -31.67 20.24 29.04
CA THR A 61 -30.18 20.32 28.93
C THR A 61 -29.82 20.86 27.57
N LEU A 62 -29.05 21.96 27.51
CA LEU A 62 -28.45 22.47 26.28
C LEU A 62 -27.04 21.89 26.17
N VAL A 63 -26.74 21.30 25.01
CA VAL A 63 -25.40 20.80 24.64
C VAL A 63 -24.76 21.82 23.69
N PHE A 64 -23.61 22.35 24.10
CA PHE A 64 -22.81 23.28 23.34
C PHE A 64 -21.62 22.52 22.76
N SER A 65 -21.37 22.62 21.44
CA SER A 65 -20.26 21.95 20.78
C SER A 65 -19.67 22.84 19.69
N PHE A 66 -18.35 22.81 19.55
CA PHE A 66 -17.61 23.48 18.51
C PHE A 66 -16.37 22.64 18.13
N VAL A 67 -15.95 22.72 16.87
CA VAL A 67 -14.80 21.93 16.38
C VAL A 67 -13.53 22.33 17.14
N GLY A 68 -12.85 21.37 17.75
CA GLY A 68 -11.65 21.59 18.56
C GLY A 68 -11.90 21.97 20.03
N TYR A 69 -13.17 21.93 20.49
CA TYR A 69 -13.54 22.21 21.86
C TYR A 69 -14.34 21.08 22.51
N ALA A 70 -14.14 20.87 23.80
CA ALA A 70 -14.91 19.90 24.57
C ALA A 70 -16.38 20.32 24.64
N SER A 71 -17.28 19.36 24.31
CA SER A 71 -18.72 19.64 24.39
C SER A 71 -19.14 19.83 25.83
N GLN A 72 -19.90 20.91 26.12
CA GLN A 72 -20.39 21.25 27.45
C GLN A 72 -21.90 21.12 27.50
N SER A 73 -22.41 20.45 28.53
CA SER A 73 -23.87 20.32 28.80
C SER A 73 -24.27 21.20 29.95
N VAL A 74 -25.30 22.05 29.76
CA VAL A 74 -25.77 22.98 30.78
C VAL A 74 -27.28 22.87 30.91
N VAL A 75 -27.78 22.68 32.12
CA VAL A 75 -29.22 22.62 32.40
C VAL A 75 -29.83 24.02 32.42
N VAL A 76 -30.90 24.22 31.68
CA VAL A 76 -31.68 25.48 31.63
C VAL A 76 -32.31 25.76 32.98
N GLY A 77 -31.85 26.81 33.64
CA GLY A 77 -32.38 27.30 34.91
C GLY A 77 -33.53 28.26 34.74
N SER A 78 -33.68 29.20 35.67
CA SER A 78 -34.66 30.28 35.62
C SER A 78 -34.20 31.51 34.82
N SER A 79 -32.92 31.55 34.45
CA SER A 79 -32.34 32.61 33.64
C SER A 79 -32.60 32.40 32.16
N THR A 80 -32.95 33.45 31.43
CA THR A 80 -33.10 33.42 29.97
C THR A 80 -31.83 33.76 29.24
N THR A 81 -30.77 34.15 29.97
CA THR A 81 -29.43 34.38 29.37
C THR A 81 -28.43 33.37 29.94
N LEU A 82 -27.75 32.61 29.06
CA LEU A 82 -26.82 31.58 29.41
C LEU A 82 -25.58 31.71 28.55
N ASN A 83 -24.49 32.26 29.10
CA ASN A 83 -23.21 32.37 28.44
C ASN A 83 -22.36 31.14 28.80
N VAL A 84 -21.67 30.55 27.81
CA VAL A 84 -20.88 29.34 27.96
C VAL A 84 -19.50 29.60 27.40
N SER A 85 -18.45 29.23 28.17
CA SER A 85 -17.10 29.17 27.71
C SER A 85 -16.73 27.73 27.47
N LEU A 86 -16.39 27.38 26.26
CA LEU A 86 -15.89 26.06 25.90
C LEU A 86 -14.39 26.00 26.16
N GLU A 87 -13.93 24.91 26.71
CA GLU A 87 -12.50 24.64 26.86
C GLU A 87 -12.00 23.89 25.63
N PRO A 88 -10.78 24.16 25.13
CA PRO A 88 -10.21 23.38 24.05
C PRO A 88 -10.27 21.88 24.40
N ASP A 89 -10.70 21.08 23.44
CA ASP A 89 -10.67 19.65 23.61
C ASP A 89 -9.23 19.16 23.48
N ASN A 90 -8.47 19.23 24.59
CA ASN A 90 -7.10 18.74 24.69
C ASN A 90 -7.05 17.22 24.79
N THR A 91 -8.18 16.56 24.93
CA THR A 91 -8.31 15.13 24.80
C THR A 91 -8.65 14.80 23.34
N LEU A 92 -7.62 14.65 22.52
CA LEU A 92 -7.76 14.03 21.20
C LEU A 92 -8.24 12.58 21.40
N ASP A 93 -9.53 12.38 21.44
CA ASP A 93 -10.17 11.10 21.21
C ASP A 93 -10.02 10.78 19.71
N GLU A 94 -8.76 10.66 19.25
CA GLU A 94 -8.45 10.27 17.88
C GLU A 94 -9.02 8.87 17.66
N VAL A 95 -10.06 8.80 16.87
CA VAL A 95 -10.68 7.54 16.47
C VAL A 95 -9.97 7.06 15.20
N VAL A 96 -9.36 5.90 15.27
CA VAL A 96 -8.74 5.26 14.11
C VAL A 96 -9.56 4.07 13.64
N VAL A 97 -9.54 3.85 12.34
CA VAL A 97 -10.10 2.63 11.75
C VAL A 97 -9.10 1.51 12.02
N THR A 98 -9.53 0.52 12.78
CA THR A 98 -8.75 -0.67 13.09
C THR A 98 -9.17 -1.86 12.22
N ALA A 99 -8.78 -3.06 12.63
CA ALA A 99 -9.10 -4.28 11.89
C ALA A 99 -10.61 -4.44 11.63
N LEU A 100 -10.94 -4.97 10.46
CA LEU A 100 -12.31 -5.21 9.98
C LEU A 100 -13.16 -3.92 9.83
N GLY A 101 -12.52 -2.73 9.81
CA GLY A 101 -13.20 -1.45 9.73
C GLY A 101 -13.96 -1.07 11.02
N VAL A 102 -13.55 -1.62 12.16
CA VAL A 102 -14.04 -1.20 13.47
C VAL A 102 -13.32 0.07 13.87
N GLN A 103 -14.09 1.11 14.21
CA GLN A 103 -13.54 2.35 14.76
C GLN A 103 -13.22 2.14 16.24
N ARG A 104 -12.03 2.55 16.65
CA ARG A 104 -11.59 2.49 18.05
C ARG A 104 -10.87 3.77 18.44
N ASN A 105 -11.04 4.14 19.70
CA ASN A 105 -10.28 5.22 20.29
C ASN A 105 -8.80 4.81 20.39
N THR A 106 -7.88 5.66 19.93
CA THR A 106 -6.43 5.41 20.00
C THR A 106 -5.94 5.17 21.43
N LYS A 107 -6.59 5.76 22.44
CA LYS A 107 -6.31 5.52 23.86
C LYS A 107 -6.44 4.03 24.22
N ALA A 108 -7.45 3.34 23.72
CA ALA A 108 -7.72 1.94 24.05
C ALA A 108 -6.76 0.95 23.39
N LEU A 109 -6.00 1.35 22.35
CA LEU A 109 -5.17 0.43 21.59
C LEU A 109 -3.88 0.09 22.36
N GLY A 110 -3.68 -1.18 22.68
CA GLY A 110 -2.50 -1.71 23.35
C GLY A 110 -1.34 -2.06 22.42
N TYR A 111 -1.34 -1.58 21.16
CA TYR A 111 -0.30 -1.81 20.14
C TYR A 111 0.00 -0.51 19.36
N SER A 112 1.11 -0.51 18.61
CA SER A 112 1.54 0.66 17.83
C SER A 112 0.68 0.84 16.58
N VAL A 113 0.11 2.04 16.44
CA VAL A 113 -0.64 2.48 15.25
C VAL A 113 -0.11 3.84 14.85
N THR A 114 0.10 4.04 13.57
CA THR A 114 0.43 5.37 13.03
C THR A 114 -0.64 5.75 12.01
N ASN A 115 -1.23 6.93 12.17
CA ASN A 115 -2.14 7.53 11.22
C ASN A 115 -1.45 8.68 10.49
N VAL A 116 -1.66 8.78 9.18
CA VAL A 116 -1.16 9.87 8.33
C VAL A 116 -2.34 10.42 7.56
N ASP A 117 -2.61 11.70 7.75
CA ASP A 117 -3.76 12.37 7.13
C ASP A 117 -3.55 12.60 5.63
N GLY A 118 -4.64 12.61 4.87
CA GLY A 118 -4.63 12.83 3.42
C GLY A 118 -4.04 14.18 3.01
N ASP A 119 -4.20 15.20 3.84
CA ASP A 119 -3.63 16.53 3.60
C ASP A 119 -2.10 16.51 3.68
N GLU A 120 -1.51 15.70 4.56
CA GLU A 120 -0.06 15.48 4.60
C GLU A 120 0.45 14.72 3.38
N LEU A 121 -0.38 13.85 2.78
CA LEU A 121 -0.04 13.11 1.57
C LEU A 121 -0.11 14.02 0.34
N SER A 122 -1.12 14.88 0.28
CA SER A 122 -1.32 15.83 -0.83
C SER A 122 -0.38 17.03 -0.81
N ALA A 123 0.24 17.35 0.33
CA ALA A 123 1.28 18.39 0.42
C ALA A 123 2.56 18.06 -0.40
N ASN A 124 2.87 16.77 -0.55
CA ASN A 124 3.94 16.27 -1.43
C ASN A 124 3.39 15.08 -2.23
N PRO A 125 2.58 15.35 -3.25
CA PRO A 125 1.87 14.32 -3.98
C PRO A 125 2.85 13.38 -4.70
N SER A 126 2.55 12.09 -4.67
CA SER A 126 3.22 11.05 -5.43
C SER A 126 2.18 10.31 -6.25
N THR A 127 2.53 9.82 -7.43
CA THR A 127 1.65 8.99 -8.26
C THR A 127 1.20 7.69 -7.58
N ASN A 128 1.97 7.23 -6.59
CA ASN A 128 1.62 6.15 -5.68
C ASN A 128 1.54 6.71 -4.24
N ALA A 129 0.33 6.69 -3.65
CA ALA A 129 0.06 7.23 -2.30
C ALA A 129 0.96 6.64 -1.21
N ILE A 130 1.43 5.39 -1.37
CA ILE A 130 2.28 4.73 -0.40
C ILE A 130 3.68 5.35 -0.34
N ASN A 131 4.20 5.85 -1.46
CA ASN A 131 5.52 6.50 -1.47
C ASN A 131 5.52 7.80 -0.65
N ALA A 132 4.36 8.46 -0.51
CA ALA A 132 4.22 9.64 0.32
C ALA A 132 4.33 9.36 1.85
N LEU A 133 4.28 8.08 2.27
CA LEU A 133 4.53 7.67 3.67
C LEU A 133 6.01 7.58 4.01
N GLN A 134 6.91 7.64 3.03
CA GLN A 134 8.35 7.52 3.27
C GLN A 134 8.83 8.59 4.24
N GLY A 135 9.51 8.15 5.31
CA GLY A 135 10.00 9.05 6.36
C GLY A 135 8.94 9.54 7.37
N LYS A 136 7.64 9.26 7.16
CA LYS A 136 6.56 9.70 8.07
C LYS A 136 6.18 8.64 9.11
N VAL A 137 6.42 7.37 8.83
CA VAL A 137 6.02 6.24 9.69
C VAL A 137 7.24 5.47 10.17
N ALA A 138 7.47 5.44 11.49
CA ALA A 138 8.54 4.67 12.09
C ALA A 138 8.31 3.16 11.87
N GLY A 139 9.38 2.38 11.64
CA GLY A 139 9.30 0.93 11.41
C GLY A 139 8.86 0.52 10.00
N VAL A 140 8.63 1.47 9.10
CA VAL A 140 8.22 1.22 7.72
C VAL A 140 9.33 1.63 6.76
N ASN A 141 9.82 0.67 5.99
CA ASN A 141 10.78 0.92 4.91
C ASN A 141 10.04 0.84 3.57
N ILE A 142 10.10 1.92 2.80
CA ILE A 142 9.46 2.02 1.49
C ILE A 142 10.55 2.26 0.45
N THR A 143 10.60 1.37 -0.53
CA THR A 143 11.53 1.49 -1.65
C THR A 143 10.70 1.54 -2.93
N GLY A 144 10.80 2.65 -3.66
CA GLY A 144 10.19 2.80 -4.98
C GLY A 144 10.90 1.95 -6.02
N GLY A 145 10.18 1.50 -7.04
CA GLY A 145 10.71 0.78 -8.18
C GLY A 145 11.51 1.66 -9.15
N ALA A 146 12.24 1.03 -10.05
CA ALA A 146 13.06 1.70 -11.06
C ALA A 146 12.25 2.33 -12.22
N MET A 147 10.92 2.20 -12.20
CA MET A 147 10.03 2.62 -13.28
C MET A 147 9.35 3.98 -13.02
N GLY A 148 9.88 4.78 -12.09
CA GLY A 148 9.31 6.10 -11.77
C GLY A 148 7.85 6.03 -11.34
N ALA A 149 7.01 6.85 -11.96
CA ALA A 149 5.57 6.96 -11.69
C ALA A 149 4.77 5.66 -11.88
N LYS A 150 5.28 4.75 -12.72
CA LYS A 150 4.64 3.49 -13.12
C LYS A 150 5.05 2.30 -12.27
N GLY A 151 6.15 2.45 -11.50
CA GLY A 151 6.78 1.36 -10.77
C GLY A 151 5.99 0.89 -9.57
N SER A 152 6.23 -0.37 -9.20
CA SER A 152 5.78 -0.94 -7.94
C SER A 152 6.56 -0.35 -6.76
N SER A 153 5.94 -0.37 -5.58
CA SER A 153 6.58 0.04 -4.33
C SER A 153 6.73 -1.16 -3.41
N ARG A 154 7.95 -1.39 -2.94
CA ARG A 154 8.19 -2.41 -1.92
C ARG A 154 8.10 -1.80 -0.54
N VAL A 155 7.18 -2.33 0.26
CA VAL A 155 6.98 -1.91 1.65
C VAL A 155 7.34 -3.07 2.58
N VAL A 156 8.15 -2.81 3.58
CA VAL A 156 8.51 -3.77 4.62
C VAL A 156 8.30 -3.13 5.99
N ILE A 157 7.56 -3.82 6.86
CA ILE A 157 7.29 -3.38 8.23
C ILE A 157 8.04 -4.30 9.18
N ARG A 158 8.92 -3.73 10.04
CA ARG A 158 9.68 -4.46 11.06
C ARG A 158 10.52 -5.63 10.53
N GLY A 159 11.10 -5.48 9.33
CA GLY A 159 11.99 -6.49 8.72
C GLY A 159 11.27 -7.60 7.96
N SER A 160 12.05 -8.55 7.43
CA SER A 160 11.53 -9.69 6.66
C SER A 160 11.15 -10.83 7.60
N SER A 161 9.99 -11.43 7.39
CA SER A 161 9.46 -12.53 8.20
C SER A 161 9.47 -13.89 7.49
N SER A 162 9.73 -13.91 6.18
CA SER A 162 9.86 -15.12 5.36
C SER A 162 11.14 -15.08 4.55
N LEU A 163 11.77 -16.23 4.35
CA LEU A 163 12.99 -16.39 3.53
C LEU A 163 12.69 -16.29 2.04
N THR A 164 11.57 -16.82 1.58
CA THR A 164 11.21 -16.91 0.16
C THR A 164 9.83 -16.37 -0.17
N GLY A 165 9.01 -16.08 0.84
CA GLY A 165 7.64 -15.59 0.68
C GLY A 165 7.54 -14.07 0.49
N ASN A 166 6.31 -13.62 0.34
CA ASN A 166 6.00 -12.20 0.26
C ASN A 166 6.15 -11.55 1.66
N ASN A 167 7.04 -10.57 1.79
CA ASN A 167 7.29 -9.81 3.02
C ASN A 167 6.55 -8.47 3.06
N GLN A 168 5.64 -8.20 2.12
CA GLN A 168 4.87 -6.96 2.09
C GLN A 168 3.65 -7.02 3.01
N PRO A 169 3.19 -5.87 3.55
CA PRO A 169 1.97 -5.80 4.36
C PRO A 169 0.72 -6.08 3.53
N LEU A 170 -0.37 -6.41 4.22
CA LEU A 170 -1.70 -6.47 3.64
C LEU A 170 -2.22 -5.05 3.39
N TYR A 171 -2.78 -4.81 2.23
CA TYR A 171 -3.45 -3.55 1.90
C TYR A 171 -4.96 -3.71 2.02
N VAL A 172 -5.57 -2.74 2.71
CA VAL A 172 -7.02 -2.68 2.92
C VAL A 172 -7.52 -1.30 2.46
N VAL A 173 -8.46 -1.26 1.56
CA VAL A 173 -9.06 -0.01 1.05
C VAL A 173 -10.54 -0.01 1.40
N ASP A 174 -10.98 0.99 2.16
CA ASP A 174 -12.37 1.14 2.63
C ASP A 174 -12.94 -0.16 3.24
N GLY A 175 -12.09 -0.87 3.99
CA GLY A 175 -12.45 -2.06 4.74
C GLY A 175 -12.35 -3.40 4.00
N ILE A 176 -12.02 -3.42 2.70
CA ILE A 176 -11.76 -4.65 1.94
C ILE A 176 -10.28 -4.83 1.65
N THR A 177 -9.83 -6.07 1.65
CA THR A 177 -8.46 -6.39 1.27
C THR A 177 -8.31 -6.35 -0.24
N ILE A 178 -7.24 -5.75 -0.73
CA ILE A 178 -6.93 -5.69 -2.15
C ILE A 178 -5.71 -6.56 -2.48
N ASN A 179 -5.66 -7.05 -3.71
CA ASN A 179 -4.46 -7.69 -4.24
C ASN A 179 -3.40 -6.62 -4.53
N ASN A 180 -2.21 -6.81 -3.99
CA ASN A 180 -1.04 -5.95 -4.21
C ASN A 180 0.14 -6.74 -4.79
N ASP A 181 -0.11 -7.83 -5.50
CA ASP A 181 0.96 -8.56 -6.17
C ASP A 181 1.64 -7.64 -7.19
N ASN A 182 2.96 -7.77 -7.29
CA ASN A 182 3.72 -7.11 -8.35
C ASN A 182 3.33 -7.73 -9.70
N LEU A 183 2.85 -6.89 -10.62
CA LEU A 183 2.36 -7.33 -11.93
C LEU A 183 3.48 -7.64 -12.92
N GLY A 184 4.71 -7.54 -12.50
CA GLY A 184 5.92 -7.91 -13.22
C GLY A 184 7.14 -7.55 -12.40
N ALA A 185 8.19 -8.34 -12.49
CA ALA A 185 9.43 -8.11 -11.76
C ALA A 185 10.64 -8.31 -12.66
N ALA A 186 11.71 -7.58 -12.36
CA ALA A 186 13.01 -7.84 -12.92
C ALA A 186 13.66 -9.03 -12.21
N GLY A 187 14.06 -10.03 -13.00
CA GLY A 187 14.99 -11.07 -12.55
C GLY A 187 16.44 -10.71 -12.87
N MET A 188 17.39 -11.61 -12.66
CA MET A 188 18.80 -11.43 -13.00
C MET A 188 18.99 -11.06 -14.48
N TRP A 189 18.30 -11.75 -15.38
CA TRP A 189 18.46 -11.66 -16.82
C TRP A 189 17.42 -10.79 -17.52
N GLY A 190 16.80 -9.87 -16.79
CA GLY A 190 15.82 -8.96 -17.35
C GLY A 190 14.45 -9.07 -16.72
N GLY A 191 13.50 -8.35 -17.28
CA GLY A 191 12.13 -8.25 -16.85
C GLY A 191 11.62 -6.82 -16.95
N THR A 192 10.39 -6.61 -16.56
CA THR A 192 9.75 -5.31 -16.50
C THR A 192 8.83 -5.28 -15.30
N ASP A 193 8.84 -4.16 -14.60
CA ASP A 193 7.88 -3.85 -13.56
C ASP A 193 6.65 -3.18 -14.22
N PHE A 194 5.45 -3.72 -14.00
CA PHE A 194 4.18 -3.17 -14.49
C PHE A 194 3.33 -2.59 -13.35
N GLY A 195 4.00 -2.20 -12.24
CA GLY A 195 3.36 -1.66 -11.05
C GLY A 195 2.76 -2.72 -10.13
N ASP A 196 2.05 -2.25 -9.13
CA ASP A 196 1.40 -3.03 -8.09
C ASP A 196 -0.08 -2.66 -7.92
N GLY A 197 -0.76 -3.31 -6.98
CA GLY A 197 -2.17 -3.05 -6.76
C GLY A 197 -2.48 -1.71 -6.11
N ILE A 198 -1.66 -1.26 -5.17
CA ILE A 198 -1.91 -0.02 -4.42
C ILE A 198 -1.67 1.23 -5.26
N SER A 199 -0.81 1.15 -6.29
CA SER A 199 -0.61 2.25 -7.24
C SER A 199 -1.90 2.65 -7.98
N SER A 200 -2.91 1.78 -7.99
CA SER A 200 -4.24 2.07 -8.58
C SER A 200 -5.10 3.02 -7.73
N ILE A 201 -4.69 3.39 -6.52
CA ILE A 201 -5.46 4.28 -5.65
C ILE A 201 -5.02 5.73 -5.88
N ASN A 202 -5.98 6.60 -6.22
CA ASN A 202 -5.72 8.03 -6.38
C ASN A 202 -5.40 8.67 -5.02
N PRO A 203 -4.23 9.31 -4.84
CA PRO A 203 -3.87 9.99 -3.60
C PRO A 203 -4.86 11.10 -3.17
N ASP A 204 -5.46 11.83 -4.12
CA ASP A 204 -6.43 12.90 -3.85
C ASP A 204 -7.72 12.40 -3.20
N ASP A 205 -8.06 11.13 -3.42
CA ASP A 205 -9.22 10.49 -2.81
C ASP A 205 -8.94 9.93 -1.41
N VAL A 206 -7.69 9.95 -0.94
CA VAL A 206 -7.32 9.42 0.38
C VAL A 206 -7.67 10.43 1.47
N ALA A 207 -8.41 10.01 2.48
CA ALA A 207 -8.68 10.77 3.69
C ALA A 207 -7.59 10.56 4.74
N ASN A 208 -7.18 9.29 4.94
CA ASN A 208 -6.06 8.94 5.81
C ASN A 208 -5.49 7.56 5.45
N ILE A 209 -4.26 7.32 5.90
CA ILE A 209 -3.62 6.00 5.85
C ILE A 209 -3.24 5.62 7.28
N THR A 210 -3.81 4.51 7.75
CA THR A 210 -3.48 3.92 9.05
C THR A 210 -2.56 2.72 8.87
N VAL A 211 -1.41 2.71 9.56
CA VAL A 211 -0.45 1.61 9.52
C VAL A 211 -0.51 0.83 10.81
N LEU A 212 -0.91 -0.44 10.71
CA LEU A 212 -0.92 -1.42 11.80
C LEU A 212 0.32 -2.29 11.68
N LYS A 213 1.26 -2.16 12.63
CA LYS A 213 2.61 -2.71 12.48
C LYS A 213 2.79 -4.09 13.09
N GLY A 214 2.16 -4.36 14.22
CA GLY A 214 2.36 -5.58 15.00
C GLY A 214 1.35 -6.68 14.72
N GLY A 215 1.69 -7.91 15.12
CA GLY A 215 0.82 -9.08 15.01
C GLY A 215 -0.51 -8.94 15.76
N ALA A 216 -0.51 -8.26 16.92
CA ALA A 216 -1.72 -7.99 17.68
C ALA A 216 -2.72 -7.11 16.91
N ALA A 217 -2.20 -6.08 16.20
CA ALA A 217 -3.01 -5.23 15.34
C ALA A 217 -3.55 -5.98 14.11
N ALA A 218 -2.78 -6.93 13.61
CA ALA A 218 -3.05 -7.70 12.41
C ALA A 218 -3.90 -8.95 12.64
N ALA A 219 -3.96 -9.49 13.86
CA ALA A 219 -4.59 -10.78 14.18
C ALA A 219 -6.02 -10.92 13.67
N LEU A 220 -6.82 -9.86 13.68
CA LEU A 220 -8.19 -9.89 13.16
C LEU A 220 -8.27 -9.95 11.63
N TYR A 221 -7.24 -9.52 10.89
CA TYR A 221 -7.16 -9.70 9.43
C TYR A 221 -6.63 -11.07 9.02
N GLY A 222 -6.10 -11.84 9.98
CA GLY A 222 -5.62 -13.20 9.80
C GLY A 222 -4.22 -13.29 9.19
N SER A 223 -3.89 -14.47 8.67
CA SER A 223 -2.59 -14.84 8.14
C SER A 223 -2.01 -13.87 7.10
N ARG A 224 -2.86 -13.28 6.27
CA ARG A 224 -2.44 -12.31 5.23
C ARG A 224 -1.84 -11.03 5.81
N ALA A 225 -2.12 -10.76 7.08
CA ALA A 225 -1.64 -9.58 7.80
C ALA A 225 -0.40 -9.87 8.67
N SER A 226 0.23 -11.03 8.54
CA SER A 226 1.44 -11.40 9.31
C SER A 226 2.57 -10.37 9.20
N ASN A 227 2.64 -9.63 8.09
CA ASN A 227 3.63 -8.57 7.83
C ASN A 227 3.10 -7.15 8.13
N GLY A 228 2.02 -7.03 8.92
CA GLY A 228 1.34 -5.77 9.17
C GLY A 228 0.25 -5.46 8.16
N VAL A 229 -0.45 -4.34 8.38
CA VAL A 229 -1.57 -3.89 7.52
C VAL A 229 -1.45 -2.40 7.25
N ILE A 230 -1.69 -2.02 6.01
CA ILE A 230 -1.87 -0.62 5.60
C ILE A 230 -3.34 -0.44 5.22
N ILE A 231 -4.05 0.37 6.01
CA ILE A 231 -5.46 0.68 5.79
C ILE A 231 -5.55 2.05 5.14
N VAL A 232 -6.11 2.10 3.95
CA VAL A 232 -6.42 3.33 3.22
C VAL A 232 -7.90 3.61 3.38
N THR A 233 -8.22 4.73 4.01
CA THR A 233 -9.59 5.24 4.11
C THR A 233 -9.75 6.37 3.10
N THR A 234 -10.79 6.32 2.28
CA THR A 234 -11.01 7.36 1.28
C THR A 234 -12.02 8.41 1.74
N LYS A 235 -11.91 9.63 1.19
CA LYS A 235 -12.81 10.76 1.47
C LYS A 235 -14.27 10.38 1.17
N ASN A 236 -15.22 10.77 2.02
CA ASN A 236 -16.62 10.34 1.95
C ASN A 236 -17.53 11.53 1.91
N GLY A 237 -17.48 12.61 1.78
CA GLY A 237 -18.40 13.75 1.73
C GLY A 237 -19.02 14.17 3.07
N LEU A 238 -18.59 13.60 4.21
CA LEU A 238 -18.96 14.10 5.53
C LEU A 238 -18.43 15.54 5.72
N GLY A 239 -19.23 16.40 6.33
CA GLY A 239 -18.89 17.80 6.59
C GLY A 239 -19.02 18.73 5.38
N SER A 240 -19.47 18.22 4.22
CA SER A 240 -19.73 19.09 3.06
C SER A 240 -21.05 19.84 3.24
N GLU A 241 -21.01 21.18 3.16
CA GLU A 241 -22.22 22.01 3.12
C GLU A 241 -22.69 22.20 1.67
N GLY A 242 -23.96 21.91 1.40
CA GLY A 242 -24.53 22.04 0.07
C GLY A 242 -23.95 21.08 -0.96
N LEU A 243 -23.61 21.54 -2.18
CA LEU A 243 -22.90 20.82 -3.21
C LEU A 243 -21.42 21.17 -3.11
N GLY A 244 -20.64 20.39 -2.33
CA GLY A 244 -19.19 20.56 -2.18
C GLY A 244 -18.47 20.18 -3.48
N ILE A 245 -17.93 21.15 -4.17
CA ILE A 245 -17.09 20.93 -5.38
C ILE A 245 -15.64 21.19 -4.99
N GLU A 246 -14.80 20.19 -5.18
CA GLU A 246 -13.35 20.29 -5.00
C GLU A 246 -12.66 20.02 -6.35
N ILE A 247 -11.72 20.86 -6.73
CA ILE A 247 -10.88 20.68 -7.91
C ILE A 247 -9.44 20.70 -7.45
N ASN A 248 -8.73 19.62 -7.70
CA ASN A 248 -7.30 19.51 -7.45
C ASN A 248 -6.57 19.33 -8.80
N SER A 249 -5.50 20.08 -9.01
CA SER A 249 -4.66 19.98 -10.20
C SER A 249 -3.21 20.02 -9.77
N THR A 250 -2.49 18.94 -10.01
CA THR A 250 -1.08 18.76 -9.68
C THR A 250 -0.26 18.68 -10.95
N SER A 251 0.82 19.45 -11.00
CA SER A 251 1.84 19.39 -12.05
C SER A 251 3.18 19.05 -11.42
N GLN A 252 3.82 17.99 -11.88
CA GLN A 252 5.11 17.52 -11.39
C GLN A 252 6.09 17.46 -12.56
N PHE A 253 7.34 17.83 -12.29
CA PHE A 253 8.44 17.76 -13.25
C PHE A 253 9.55 16.93 -12.65
N ASP A 254 9.91 15.83 -13.32
CA ASP A 254 10.92 14.89 -12.88
C ASP A 254 12.19 15.05 -13.71
N MET A 255 13.33 15.14 -13.03
CA MET A 255 14.64 15.25 -13.67
C MET A 255 15.57 14.18 -13.14
N LEU A 256 16.46 13.67 -14.00
CA LEU A 256 17.46 12.70 -13.59
C LEU A 256 18.36 13.29 -12.49
N ASN A 257 18.47 12.59 -11.36
CA ASN A 257 19.43 12.94 -10.32
C ASN A 257 20.82 12.40 -10.69
N THR A 258 21.66 13.24 -11.26
CA THR A 258 23.04 12.89 -11.67
C THR A 258 24.02 12.92 -10.51
N SER A 259 23.65 13.46 -9.33
CA SER A 259 24.55 13.63 -8.18
C SER A 259 24.94 12.32 -7.49
N LEU A 260 24.18 11.23 -7.74
CA LEU A 260 24.44 9.92 -7.14
C LEU A 260 25.59 9.15 -7.79
N TRP A 261 26.10 9.60 -8.95
CA TRP A 261 27.18 8.95 -9.69
C TRP A 261 28.23 9.95 -10.13
N ASP A 262 29.35 9.92 -9.43
CA ASP A 262 30.56 10.55 -9.93
C ASP A 262 31.14 9.70 -11.07
N THR A 263 31.20 10.28 -12.26
CA THR A 263 31.91 9.70 -13.40
C THR A 263 33.19 10.49 -13.69
N GLN A 264 34.25 9.78 -13.91
CA GLN A 264 35.51 10.43 -14.30
C GLN A 264 35.37 11.10 -15.69
N SER A 265 36.06 12.23 -15.88
CA SER A 265 36.00 13.05 -17.11
C SER A 265 37.39 13.27 -17.73
N THR A 266 38.37 12.48 -17.32
CA THR A 266 39.75 12.66 -17.74
C THR A 266 40.18 11.70 -18.82
N TYR A 267 39.81 10.41 -18.68
CA TYR A 267 40.16 9.35 -19.60
C TYR A 267 38.97 8.88 -20.42
N GLY A 268 39.14 8.57 -21.69
CA GLY A 268 38.07 8.17 -22.57
C GLY A 268 38.06 6.67 -22.89
N SER A 269 37.33 6.30 -23.94
CA SER A 269 37.20 4.93 -24.41
C SER A 269 38.55 4.36 -24.81
N GLY A 270 38.72 3.07 -24.59
CA GLY A 270 40.00 2.38 -24.90
C GLY A 270 40.47 1.49 -23.77
N SER A 271 41.61 0.93 -23.89
CA SER A 271 42.23 0.02 -22.94
C SER A 271 43.75 0.25 -22.82
N LEU A 272 44.29 -0.10 -21.64
CA LEU A 272 45.76 -0.01 -21.37
C LEU A 272 46.37 1.37 -21.65
N GLY A 273 45.64 2.45 -21.44
CA GLY A 273 46.11 3.83 -21.65
C GLY A 273 46.11 4.29 -23.11
N ALA A 274 45.57 3.51 -24.05
CA ALA A 274 45.52 3.82 -25.48
C ALA A 274 44.07 4.08 -25.95
N ALA A 275 43.91 5.14 -26.76
CA ALA A 275 42.66 5.42 -27.45
C ALA A 275 42.43 4.43 -28.60
N PRO A 276 41.16 4.21 -29.04
CA PRO A 276 40.86 3.40 -30.20
C PRO A 276 41.56 3.90 -31.45
N THR A 277 42.02 2.95 -32.30
CA THR A 277 42.76 3.23 -33.57
C THR A 277 41.92 2.98 -34.83
N ASN A 278 40.79 2.29 -34.71
CA ASN A 278 39.87 1.98 -35.80
C ASN A 278 38.48 1.72 -35.23
N ALA A 279 37.45 1.57 -36.10
CA ALA A 279 36.06 1.36 -35.70
C ALA A 279 35.83 0.10 -34.84
N ALA A 280 36.52 -1.01 -35.17
CA ALA A 280 36.40 -2.26 -34.40
C ALA A 280 36.91 -2.08 -32.97
N SER A 281 38.09 -1.49 -32.79
CA SER A 281 38.64 -1.21 -31.45
C SER A 281 37.82 -0.17 -30.70
N ALA A 282 37.14 0.76 -31.37
CA ALA A 282 36.25 1.70 -30.79
C ALA A 282 34.97 1.00 -30.29
N MET A 283 34.37 0.09 -31.10
CA MET A 283 33.21 -0.71 -30.73
C MET A 283 33.51 -1.62 -29.52
N ASP A 284 34.68 -2.27 -29.50
CA ASP A 284 35.11 -3.14 -28.39
C ASP A 284 35.26 -2.37 -27.05
N ASN A 285 35.46 -1.06 -27.12
CA ASN A 285 35.76 -0.20 -25.97
C ASN A 285 34.67 0.87 -25.69
N VAL A 286 33.45 0.76 -26.26
CA VAL A 286 32.38 1.73 -26.04
C VAL A 286 32.06 1.88 -24.55
N TRP A 287 32.15 0.83 -23.77
CA TRP A 287 31.89 0.79 -22.31
C TRP A 287 33.15 0.79 -21.44
N SER A 288 34.33 1.03 -22.03
CA SER A 288 35.59 1.06 -21.30
C SER A 288 36.11 2.49 -21.24
N ALA A 289 36.53 2.95 -20.06
CA ALA A 289 37.12 4.27 -19.83
C ALA A 289 38.59 4.17 -19.39
N TRP A 290 39.30 3.14 -19.83
CA TRP A 290 40.72 2.88 -19.56
C TRP A 290 41.66 3.24 -20.76
N GLY A 291 41.19 4.12 -21.64
CA GLY A 291 41.90 4.63 -22.77
C GLY A 291 42.89 5.75 -22.42
N ALA A 292 43.31 6.53 -23.43
CA ALA A 292 44.18 7.68 -23.25
C ALA A 292 43.45 8.87 -22.56
N GLN A 293 44.24 9.82 -22.09
CA GLN A 293 43.70 11.11 -21.60
C GLN A 293 42.99 11.84 -22.74
N MET A 294 41.81 12.36 -22.48
CA MET A 294 41.03 13.16 -23.42
C MET A 294 41.67 14.51 -23.62
N ASN A 295 42.08 14.83 -24.86
CA ASN A 295 42.80 16.04 -25.21
C ASN A 295 42.23 16.73 -26.47
N GLY A 296 41.07 16.25 -26.96
CA GLY A 296 40.41 16.79 -28.15
C GLY A 296 40.95 16.27 -29.47
N GLN A 297 41.92 15.32 -29.48
CA GLN A 297 42.40 14.69 -30.70
C GLN A 297 41.26 13.94 -31.41
N LEU A 298 41.39 13.80 -32.74
CA LEU A 298 40.40 13.01 -33.48
C LEU A 298 40.67 11.50 -33.28
N VAL A 299 39.66 10.77 -32.82
CA VAL A 299 39.71 9.32 -32.58
C VAL A 299 38.56 8.64 -33.34
N PRO A 300 38.84 7.54 -34.06
CA PRO A 300 37.78 6.76 -34.69
C PRO A 300 36.76 6.27 -33.66
N GLN A 301 35.46 6.37 -34.00
CA GLN A 301 34.36 5.88 -33.18
C GLN A 301 33.82 4.57 -33.77
N PHE A 302 32.89 3.94 -33.05
CA PHE A 302 32.30 2.62 -33.40
C PHE A 302 31.65 2.60 -34.79
N ASP A 303 31.22 3.74 -35.29
CA ASP A 303 30.64 3.92 -36.63
C ASP A 303 31.69 4.26 -37.74
N GLY A 304 32.93 4.23 -37.40
CA GLY A 304 34.05 4.55 -38.31
C GLY A 304 34.31 6.03 -38.54
N VAL A 305 33.52 6.92 -37.96
CA VAL A 305 33.72 8.36 -38.08
C VAL A 305 34.70 8.84 -37.00
N SER A 306 35.71 9.61 -37.38
CA SER A 306 36.66 10.21 -36.42
C SER A 306 36.08 11.48 -35.82
N ARG A 307 36.01 11.54 -34.48
CA ARG A 307 35.46 12.67 -33.73
C ARG A 307 36.40 13.14 -32.60
N PRO A 308 36.21 14.34 -32.04
CA PRO A 308 37.00 14.82 -30.91
C PRO A 308 36.92 13.89 -29.70
N TYR A 309 38.07 13.52 -29.16
CA TYR A 309 38.20 12.72 -27.95
C TYR A 309 38.10 13.60 -26.73
N THR A 310 36.84 13.88 -26.33
CA THR A 310 36.44 14.81 -25.25
C THR A 310 35.30 14.23 -24.48
N TYR A 311 34.95 14.86 -23.37
CA TYR A 311 33.81 14.45 -22.50
C TYR A 311 32.47 14.76 -23.17
N TYR A 312 31.55 13.79 -23.10
CA TYR A 312 30.14 13.92 -23.46
C TYR A 312 29.28 13.50 -22.29
N ASP A 313 28.23 14.31 -22.00
CA ASP A 313 27.24 13.98 -20.97
C ASP A 313 26.15 13.05 -21.55
N ASN A 314 26.40 11.76 -21.48
CA ASN A 314 25.52 10.74 -22.02
C ASN A 314 24.17 10.67 -21.30
N LYS A 315 24.17 10.89 -19.98
CA LYS A 315 22.96 10.83 -19.17
C LYS A 315 22.07 12.04 -19.47
N GLY A 316 22.60 13.25 -19.39
CA GLY A 316 21.86 14.46 -19.73
C GLY A 316 21.41 14.54 -21.19
N SER A 317 22.08 13.77 -22.10
CA SER A 317 21.73 13.72 -23.51
C SER A 317 20.66 12.68 -23.85
N PHE A 318 20.48 11.66 -23.03
CA PHE A 318 19.55 10.57 -23.27
C PHE A 318 18.21 10.76 -22.54
N TYR A 319 18.26 11.07 -21.23
CA TYR A 319 17.08 11.25 -20.44
C TYR A 319 16.46 12.64 -20.66
N GLU A 320 15.16 12.70 -20.60
CA GLU A 320 14.36 13.90 -20.79
C GLU A 320 13.85 14.42 -19.43
N THR A 321 13.19 15.57 -19.42
CA THR A 321 12.43 16.01 -18.27
C THR A 321 11.06 15.32 -18.31
N GLY A 322 10.78 14.48 -17.34
CA GLY A 322 9.47 13.86 -17.19
C GLY A 322 8.43 14.87 -16.70
N THR A 323 7.20 14.66 -17.09
CA THR A 323 6.06 15.48 -16.66
C THR A 323 4.92 14.62 -16.18
N THR A 324 4.26 15.03 -15.10
CA THR A 324 3.03 14.40 -14.61
C THR A 324 1.97 15.47 -14.38
N PHE A 325 0.82 15.30 -14.99
CA PHE A 325 -0.36 16.11 -14.75
C PHE A 325 -1.45 15.24 -14.15
N SER A 326 -1.91 15.57 -12.95
CA SER A 326 -3.03 14.90 -12.30
C SER A 326 -4.13 15.89 -12.00
N ASN A 327 -5.33 15.63 -12.49
CA ASN A 327 -6.48 16.49 -12.34
C ASN A 327 -7.66 15.71 -11.75
N THR A 328 -8.11 16.12 -10.58
CA THR A 328 -9.24 15.51 -9.86
C THR A 328 -10.35 16.52 -9.70
N VAL A 329 -11.57 16.11 -10.03
CA VAL A 329 -12.79 16.88 -9.73
C VAL A 329 -13.69 16.01 -8.87
N SER A 330 -14.13 16.52 -7.73
CA SER A 330 -15.06 15.80 -6.88
C SER A 330 -16.28 16.62 -6.50
N PHE A 331 -17.37 15.92 -6.25
CA PHE A 331 -18.65 16.45 -5.80
C PHE A 331 -19.03 15.72 -4.52
N SER A 332 -19.30 16.50 -3.47
CA SER A 332 -19.68 15.96 -2.17
C SER A 332 -20.98 16.56 -1.71
N THR A 333 -21.81 15.74 -1.08
CA THR A 333 -23.06 16.20 -0.44
C THR A 333 -23.26 15.45 0.86
N ALA A 334 -23.72 16.16 1.89
CA ALA A 334 -24.10 15.59 3.17
C ALA A 334 -25.48 16.12 3.60
N GLY A 335 -26.21 15.29 4.33
CA GLY A 335 -27.53 15.62 4.89
C GLY A 335 -27.84 14.70 6.06
N ASP A 336 -29.02 14.87 6.67
CA ASP A 336 -29.45 14.16 7.89
C ASP A 336 -29.49 12.63 7.71
N THR A 337 -29.70 12.16 6.48
CA THR A 337 -29.83 10.72 6.17
C THR A 337 -28.56 10.07 5.68
N GLY A 338 -27.54 10.86 5.35
CA GLY A 338 -26.28 10.29 4.85
C GLY A 338 -25.46 11.29 4.02
N ASN A 339 -24.38 10.79 3.45
CA ASN A 339 -23.47 11.54 2.61
C ASN A 339 -23.11 10.75 1.36
N THR A 340 -22.65 11.46 0.33
CA THR A 340 -22.15 10.87 -0.92
C THR A 340 -21.04 11.74 -1.49
N ARG A 341 -19.95 11.12 -1.93
CA ARG A 341 -18.89 11.76 -2.71
C ARG A 341 -18.71 11.01 -4.02
N PHE A 342 -18.58 11.76 -5.09
CA PHE A 342 -18.23 11.29 -6.42
C PHE A 342 -16.93 11.98 -6.85
N SER A 343 -15.97 11.24 -7.40
CA SER A 343 -14.72 11.78 -7.93
C SER A 343 -14.41 11.27 -9.32
N LEU A 344 -13.78 12.12 -10.12
CA LEU A 344 -13.21 11.81 -11.43
C LEU A 344 -11.78 12.30 -11.45
N THR A 345 -10.84 11.43 -11.86
CA THR A 345 -9.43 11.78 -11.98
C THR A 345 -8.89 11.36 -13.33
N ASN A 346 -8.11 12.25 -13.93
CA ASN A 346 -7.24 11.96 -15.07
C ASN A 346 -5.79 12.22 -14.65
N LEU A 347 -4.91 11.27 -14.89
CA LEU A 347 -3.47 11.38 -14.72
C LEU A 347 -2.80 11.05 -16.05
N ASP A 348 -1.92 11.94 -16.48
CA ASP A 348 -1.08 11.84 -17.67
C ASP A 348 0.37 12.00 -17.24
N ASN A 349 1.24 11.06 -17.60
CA ASN A 349 2.66 11.08 -17.25
C ASN A 349 3.52 10.71 -18.45
N ASP A 350 4.45 11.62 -18.79
CA ASP A 350 5.61 11.34 -19.63
C ASP A 350 6.81 11.10 -18.71
N ASP A 351 7.46 9.94 -18.82
CA ASP A 351 8.61 9.56 -17.99
C ASP A 351 9.89 10.30 -18.45
N ILE A 352 10.92 10.28 -17.61
CA ILE A 352 12.27 10.73 -17.99
C ILE A 352 12.90 9.84 -19.08
N SER A 353 12.46 8.60 -19.22
CA SER A 353 12.89 7.71 -20.33
C SER A 353 12.11 8.04 -21.59
N PRO A 354 12.78 8.27 -22.75
CA PRO A 354 12.07 8.61 -23.99
C PRO A 354 10.99 7.58 -24.36
N ASN A 355 9.88 8.05 -24.90
CA ASN A 355 8.72 7.24 -25.35
C ASN A 355 8.07 6.35 -24.24
N SER A 356 8.19 6.72 -22.99
CA SER A 356 7.68 5.95 -21.86
C SER A 356 6.56 6.75 -21.17
N THR A 357 5.29 6.28 -21.27
CA THR A 357 4.10 7.03 -20.84
C THR A 357 3.18 6.23 -19.93
N LEU A 358 2.38 6.94 -19.12
CA LEU A 358 1.31 6.38 -18.30
C LEU A 358 0.08 7.29 -18.38
N ASP A 359 -1.03 6.76 -18.86
CA ASP A 359 -2.36 7.38 -18.81
C ASP A 359 -3.24 6.63 -17.82
N ARG A 360 -3.88 7.34 -16.90
CA ARG A 360 -4.77 6.75 -15.91
C ARG A 360 -6.04 7.57 -15.74
N ASN A 361 -7.19 6.93 -15.89
CA ASN A 361 -8.49 7.50 -15.64
C ASN A 361 -9.21 6.73 -14.54
N SER A 362 -9.71 7.42 -13.52
CA SER A 362 -10.41 6.78 -12.41
C SER A 362 -11.71 7.46 -12.03
N ILE A 363 -12.65 6.66 -11.56
CA ILE A 363 -13.94 7.08 -11.02
C ILE A 363 -14.06 6.52 -9.60
N GLY A 364 -14.41 7.38 -8.65
CA GLY A 364 -14.70 7.01 -7.25
C GLY A 364 -16.13 7.39 -6.86
N ILE A 365 -16.80 6.51 -6.13
CA ILE A 365 -18.11 6.77 -5.51
C ILE A 365 -18.06 6.23 -4.09
N ASN A 366 -18.27 7.09 -3.11
CA ASN A 366 -18.39 6.73 -1.70
C ASN A 366 -19.71 7.27 -1.16
N THR A 367 -20.52 6.40 -0.57
CA THR A 367 -21.80 6.79 0.01
C THR A 367 -22.04 6.09 1.34
N SER A 368 -22.60 6.82 2.29
CA SER A 368 -23.06 6.30 3.57
C SER A 368 -24.50 6.78 3.79
N GLN A 369 -25.41 5.83 4.02
CA GLN A 369 -26.84 6.12 4.13
C GLN A 369 -27.45 5.43 5.35
N ASN A 370 -28.22 6.19 6.13
CA ASN A 370 -29.04 5.67 7.22
C ASN A 370 -30.42 5.27 6.67
N VAL A 371 -30.77 4.01 6.84
CA VAL A 371 -32.08 3.46 6.45
C VAL A 371 -32.92 3.28 7.71
N GLY A 372 -33.83 4.20 7.95
CA GLY A 372 -34.54 4.30 9.23
C GLY A 372 -33.60 4.77 10.35
N LYS A 373 -33.80 4.24 11.56
CA LYS A 373 -33.03 4.63 12.75
C LYS A 373 -31.90 3.64 13.10
N ASN A 374 -31.99 2.42 12.58
CA ASN A 374 -31.23 1.28 13.08
C ASN A 374 -30.34 0.62 12.03
N ILE A 375 -30.37 1.06 10.77
CA ILE A 375 -29.56 0.47 9.71
C ILE A 375 -28.72 1.56 9.06
N ARG A 376 -27.42 1.31 8.95
CA ARG A 376 -26.49 2.12 8.17
C ARG A 376 -25.87 1.25 7.06
N ILE A 377 -25.83 1.80 5.87
CA ILE A 377 -25.22 1.16 4.70
C ILE A 377 -24.13 2.08 4.17
N ASP A 378 -22.90 1.58 4.14
CA ASP A 378 -21.77 2.23 3.50
C ASP A 378 -21.46 1.46 2.21
N ALA A 379 -21.32 2.15 1.09
CA ALA A 379 -20.95 1.56 -0.19
C ALA A 379 -19.85 2.37 -0.86
N ASN A 380 -18.81 1.67 -1.30
CA ASN A 380 -17.64 2.26 -1.95
C ASN A 380 -17.43 1.57 -3.29
N LEU A 381 -17.10 2.34 -4.31
CA LEU A 381 -16.78 1.84 -5.64
C LEU A 381 -15.65 2.66 -6.23
N LYS A 382 -14.66 1.97 -6.79
CA LYS A 382 -13.57 2.56 -7.57
C LYS A 382 -13.44 1.78 -8.87
N TYR A 383 -13.36 2.50 -9.96
CA TYR A 383 -13.12 1.95 -11.30
C TYR A 383 -11.96 2.69 -11.94
N LEU A 384 -11.04 1.95 -12.53
CA LEU A 384 -9.80 2.49 -13.07
C LEU A 384 -9.53 1.88 -14.44
N LEU A 385 -9.12 2.74 -15.35
CA LEU A 385 -8.50 2.40 -16.64
C LEU A 385 -7.07 2.94 -16.63
N GLU A 386 -6.10 2.11 -16.98
CA GLU A 386 -4.69 2.47 -16.98
C GLU A 386 -4.01 1.88 -18.22
N ASP A 387 -3.33 2.75 -18.95
CA ASP A 387 -2.54 2.42 -20.13
C ASP A 387 -1.07 2.82 -19.87
N GLN A 388 -0.16 1.89 -20.08
CA GLN A 388 1.28 2.13 -19.99
C GLN A 388 1.93 1.74 -21.29
N SER A 389 2.76 2.62 -21.83
CA SER A 389 3.52 2.37 -23.06
C SER A 389 5.02 2.56 -22.84
N GLY A 390 5.81 1.84 -23.62
CA GLY A 390 7.27 2.00 -23.66
C GLY A 390 7.95 1.74 -22.32
N ASN A 391 7.45 0.81 -21.52
CA ASN A 391 8.07 0.48 -20.22
C ASN A 391 9.50 -0.02 -20.42
N PRO A 392 10.51 0.60 -19.77
CA PRO A 392 11.91 0.15 -19.91
C PRO A 392 12.08 -1.29 -19.42
N ARG A 393 12.93 -2.02 -20.07
CA ARG A 393 13.45 -3.30 -19.54
C ARG A 393 14.46 -3.03 -18.43
N LEU A 394 14.54 -3.93 -17.48
CA LEU A 394 15.33 -3.77 -16.27
C LEU A 394 16.41 -4.84 -16.16
N SER A 395 17.31 -4.69 -15.18
CA SER A 395 18.38 -5.64 -14.86
C SER A 395 19.37 -5.85 -16.02
N ASP A 396 20.09 -6.97 -16.03
CA ASP A 396 21.03 -7.37 -17.11
C ASP A 396 20.26 -8.00 -18.29
N GLY A 397 19.15 -7.36 -18.67
CA GLY A 397 18.26 -7.85 -19.74
C GLY A 397 18.53 -7.20 -21.08
N PRO A 398 18.49 -7.98 -22.17
CA PRO A 398 18.51 -7.42 -23.50
C PRO A 398 17.38 -6.40 -23.70
N GLY A 399 17.69 -5.25 -24.29
CA GLY A 399 16.77 -4.15 -24.51
C GLY A 399 16.69 -3.16 -23.33
N ASN A 400 17.52 -3.29 -22.30
CA ASN A 400 17.64 -2.29 -21.23
C ASN A 400 18.50 -1.11 -21.69
N ALA A 401 17.85 -0.03 -22.13
CA ALA A 401 18.53 1.19 -22.57
C ALA A 401 19.34 1.84 -21.43
N ASN A 402 18.88 1.74 -20.18
CA ASN A 402 19.57 2.34 -19.03
C ASN A 402 20.96 1.72 -18.82
N TRP A 403 21.10 0.42 -19.09
CA TRP A 403 22.37 -0.27 -18.93
C TRP A 403 23.46 0.39 -19.80
N ILE A 404 23.24 0.48 -21.11
CA ILE A 404 24.25 1.02 -22.04
C ILE A 404 24.49 2.51 -21.83
N VAL A 405 23.46 3.32 -21.54
CA VAL A 405 23.62 4.76 -21.26
C VAL A 405 24.51 4.99 -20.04
N ASN A 406 24.34 4.18 -18.98
CA ASN A 406 25.14 4.30 -17.77
C ASN A 406 26.58 3.76 -17.92
N HIS A 407 26.81 2.80 -18.83
CA HIS A 407 28.11 2.20 -19.06
C HIS A 407 28.89 2.81 -20.24
N THR A 408 28.24 3.65 -21.05
CA THR A 408 28.93 4.31 -22.19
C THR A 408 30.11 5.16 -21.70
N SER A 409 31.26 4.95 -22.28
CA SER A 409 32.50 5.70 -21.97
C SER A 409 32.28 7.22 -22.15
N PRO A 410 32.86 8.05 -21.30
CA PRO A 410 32.67 9.51 -21.34
C PRO A 410 33.16 10.18 -22.63
N SER A 411 33.96 9.50 -23.46
CA SER A 411 34.39 10.03 -24.77
C SER A 411 33.57 9.56 -25.97
N VAL A 412 32.48 8.85 -25.71
CA VAL A 412 31.51 8.36 -26.70
C VAL A 412 30.20 9.07 -26.45
N ASP A 413 29.61 9.75 -27.42
CA ASP A 413 28.28 10.35 -27.32
C ASP A 413 27.22 9.32 -27.67
N VAL A 414 26.33 9.07 -26.75
CA VAL A 414 25.18 8.14 -26.91
C VAL A 414 24.31 8.54 -28.12
N ASN A 415 24.27 9.82 -28.49
CA ASN A 415 23.53 10.30 -29.66
C ASN A 415 24.07 9.81 -31.00
N TRP A 416 25.33 9.39 -31.08
CA TRP A 416 25.85 8.77 -32.29
C TRP A 416 25.19 7.41 -32.56
N GLY A 417 24.64 6.79 -31.50
CA GLY A 417 23.83 5.59 -31.62
C GLY A 417 22.51 5.79 -32.35
N LYS A 418 22.04 7.02 -32.57
CA LYS A 418 20.87 7.27 -33.41
C LYS A 418 21.06 6.74 -34.85
N GLY A 419 22.31 6.59 -35.29
CA GLY A 419 22.62 5.97 -36.56
C GLY A 419 22.12 6.77 -37.79
N PRO A 420 22.13 6.14 -38.99
CA PRO A 420 21.82 6.82 -40.24
C PRO A 420 20.37 7.32 -40.31
N ASN A 421 19.43 6.64 -39.66
CA ASN A 421 18.01 6.97 -39.71
C ASN A 421 17.57 7.88 -38.56
N GLY A 422 18.46 8.20 -37.60
CA GLY A 422 18.17 9.04 -36.46
C GLY A 422 17.39 8.36 -35.31
N ASP A 423 17.21 7.03 -35.36
CA ASP A 423 16.32 6.25 -34.50
C ASP A 423 16.95 4.96 -33.93
N GLY A 424 18.24 4.70 -34.22
CA GLY A 424 18.96 3.49 -33.79
C GLY A 424 18.93 2.32 -34.76
N ARG A 425 18.39 2.51 -36.00
CA ARG A 425 18.29 1.50 -37.04
C ARG A 425 19.18 1.75 -38.24
N ASN A 426 19.56 0.67 -38.92
CA ASN A 426 20.05 0.66 -40.28
C ASN A 426 18.89 0.60 -41.29
N ASP A 427 19.17 0.86 -42.58
CA ASP A 427 18.17 0.84 -43.70
C ASP A 427 17.52 -0.53 -43.89
N ASP A 428 18.18 -1.61 -43.50
CA ASP A 428 17.65 -2.98 -43.54
C ASP A 428 16.83 -3.37 -42.32
N LEU A 429 16.46 -2.39 -41.48
CA LEU A 429 15.73 -2.54 -40.22
C LEU A 429 16.51 -3.23 -39.11
N SER A 430 17.77 -3.58 -39.29
CA SER A 430 18.61 -4.10 -38.23
C SER A 430 19.01 -3.01 -37.26
N GLU A 431 19.35 -3.43 -36.05
CA GLU A 431 19.91 -2.58 -35.02
C GLU A 431 21.22 -1.93 -35.47
N PHE A 432 21.34 -0.62 -35.29
CA PHE A 432 22.63 0.06 -35.46
C PHE A 432 23.48 -0.18 -34.21
N GLN A 433 24.27 -1.27 -34.24
CA GLN A 433 25.01 -1.74 -33.06
C GLN A 433 26.12 -0.76 -32.66
N MET A 434 26.12 -0.40 -31.36
CA MET A 434 27.18 0.40 -30.73
C MET A 434 28.28 -0.47 -30.10
N THR A 435 27.98 -1.72 -29.76
CA THR A 435 28.83 -2.62 -28.98
C THR A 435 29.00 -3.95 -29.70
N PRO A 436 30.05 -4.75 -29.41
CA PRO A 436 30.24 -6.06 -30.00
C PRO A 436 29.28 -7.12 -29.42
N SER A 437 28.57 -6.81 -28.31
CA SER A 437 27.66 -7.75 -27.68
C SER A 437 26.29 -7.71 -28.33
N ILE A 438 25.83 -8.84 -28.80
CA ILE A 438 24.46 -8.99 -29.33
C ILE A 438 23.37 -8.88 -28.26
N TYR A 439 23.73 -8.96 -26.97
CA TYR A 439 22.80 -8.89 -25.84
C TYR A 439 22.66 -7.47 -25.25
N ILE A 440 23.49 -6.52 -25.72
CA ILE A 440 23.46 -5.13 -25.27
C ILE A 440 23.01 -4.27 -26.43
N GLN A 441 21.76 -3.89 -26.43
CA GLN A 441 21.14 -3.14 -27.51
C GLN A 441 21.49 -1.67 -27.44
N ASN A 442 21.52 -1.05 -28.60
CA ASN A 442 21.56 0.38 -28.78
C ASN A 442 20.37 1.02 -28.06
N PRO A 443 20.56 2.03 -27.18
CA PRO A 443 19.50 2.58 -26.35
C PRO A 443 18.37 3.23 -27.17
N TRP A 444 18.70 3.86 -28.30
CA TRP A 444 17.70 4.46 -29.20
C TRP A 444 16.88 3.40 -29.93
N PHE A 445 17.53 2.31 -30.37
CA PHE A 445 16.84 1.17 -30.96
C PHE A 445 15.90 0.51 -29.94
N ALA A 446 16.39 0.29 -28.72
CA ALA A 446 15.59 -0.30 -27.66
C ALA A 446 14.37 0.58 -27.34
N GLN A 447 14.58 1.88 -27.15
CA GLN A 447 13.51 2.80 -26.73
C GLN A 447 12.48 3.11 -27.83
N ASN A 448 12.90 3.04 -29.09
CA ASN A 448 12.01 3.33 -30.22
C ASN A 448 11.25 2.10 -30.73
N TYR A 449 11.77 0.88 -30.53
CA TYR A 449 11.25 -0.28 -31.26
C TYR A 449 10.87 -1.48 -30.40
N TYR A 450 11.40 -1.59 -29.16
CA TYR A 450 10.89 -2.59 -28.24
C TYR A 450 9.48 -2.17 -27.79
N VAL A 451 8.53 -3.06 -27.95
CA VAL A 451 7.20 -2.87 -27.38
C VAL A 451 7.17 -3.50 -26.00
N ASN A 452 6.69 -2.76 -25.03
CA ASN A 452 6.57 -3.22 -23.66
C ASN A 452 5.43 -2.44 -22.97
N ASP A 453 4.20 -2.79 -23.38
CA ASP A 453 2.99 -2.05 -23.07
C ASP A 453 2.06 -2.88 -22.18
N SER A 454 1.26 -2.21 -21.37
CA SER A 454 0.19 -2.84 -20.59
C SER A 454 -1.07 -1.98 -20.53
N GLU A 455 -2.21 -2.63 -20.59
CA GLU A 455 -3.54 -2.07 -20.35
C GLU A 455 -4.13 -2.77 -19.14
N LYS A 456 -4.63 -2.01 -18.17
CA LYS A 456 -5.25 -2.53 -16.94
C LYS A 456 -6.61 -1.88 -16.71
N GLU A 457 -7.61 -2.73 -16.53
CA GLU A 457 -8.95 -2.35 -16.10
C GLU A 457 -9.19 -2.95 -14.71
N ARG A 458 -9.52 -2.12 -13.70
CA ARG A 458 -9.72 -2.59 -12.33
C ARG A 458 -10.98 -2.03 -11.70
N PHE A 459 -11.66 -2.88 -10.98
CA PHE A 459 -12.82 -2.58 -10.16
C PHE A 459 -12.54 -2.98 -8.70
N ILE A 460 -12.71 -2.04 -7.78
CA ILE A 460 -12.67 -2.27 -6.33
C ILE A 460 -13.98 -1.75 -5.76
N GLY A 461 -14.72 -2.60 -5.04
CA GLY A 461 -15.99 -2.18 -4.46
C GLY A 461 -16.36 -2.93 -3.21
N SER A 462 -17.05 -2.25 -2.28
CA SER A 462 -17.54 -2.84 -1.04
C SER A 462 -18.93 -2.33 -0.68
N ILE A 463 -19.66 -3.18 0.01
CA ILE A 463 -20.91 -2.83 0.70
C ILE A 463 -20.77 -3.34 2.13
N ASN A 464 -20.98 -2.45 3.08
CA ASN A 464 -20.98 -2.73 4.50
C ASN A 464 -22.33 -2.30 5.08
N MET A 465 -23.02 -3.19 5.78
CA MET A 465 -24.27 -2.93 6.45
C MET A 465 -24.10 -3.17 7.94
N ARG A 466 -24.43 -2.17 8.74
CA ARG A 466 -24.59 -2.29 10.19
C ARG A 466 -26.07 -2.19 10.52
N TRP A 467 -26.55 -3.11 11.36
CA TRP A 467 -27.91 -3.15 11.87
C TRP A 467 -27.90 -3.21 13.40
N ASP A 468 -28.31 -2.13 14.04
CA ASP A 468 -28.46 -2.05 15.50
C ASP A 468 -29.74 -2.78 15.88
N LEU A 469 -29.60 -4.01 16.40
CA LEU A 469 -30.69 -4.91 16.77
C LEU A 469 -31.38 -4.46 18.08
N THR A 470 -30.55 -3.99 19.00
CA THR A 470 -30.96 -3.40 20.29
C THR A 470 -29.98 -2.25 20.60
N ASP A 471 -30.19 -1.55 21.70
CA ASP A 471 -29.28 -0.48 22.16
C ASP A 471 -27.86 -0.97 22.50
N TRP A 472 -27.65 -2.29 22.67
CA TRP A 472 -26.40 -2.88 23.07
C TRP A 472 -25.88 -3.95 22.11
N LEU A 473 -26.65 -4.41 21.13
CA LEU A 473 -26.30 -5.48 20.21
C LEU A 473 -26.49 -5.03 18.78
N TYR A 474 -25.45 -5.18 17.96
CA TYR A 474 -25.54 -4.96 16.52
C TYR A 474 -25.10 -6.19 15.72
N ALA A 475 -25.61 -6.27 14.49
CA ALA A 475 -25.11 -7.17 13.44
C ALA A 475 -24.41 -6.36 12.38
N ARG A 476 -23.30 -6.89 11.82
CA ARG A 476 -22.60 -6.29 10.68
C ARG A 476 -22.37 -7.35 9.61
N ALA A 477 -22.67 -6.98 8.37
CA ALA A 477 -22.36 -7.77 7.19
C ALA A 477 -21.56 -6.92 6.21
N ARG A 478 -20.50 -7.49 5.67
CA ARG A 478 -19.66 -6.84 4.66
C ARG A 478 -19.36 -7.80 3.52
N VAL A 479 -19.46 -7.30 2.30
CA VAL A 479 -18.99 -7.97 1.09
C VAL A 479 -18.14 -7.00 0.29
N GLY A 480 -17.06 -7.51 -0.28
CA GLY A 480 -16.17 -6.72 -1.10
C GLY A 480 -15.60 -7.53 -2.27
N ALA A 481 -15.25 -6.83 -3.31
CA ALA A 481 -14.65 -7.41 -4.51
C ALA A 481 -13.49 -6.54 -5.01
N ASP A 482 -12.40 -7.19 -5.40
CA ASP A 482 -11.30 -6.62 -6.16
C ASP A 482 -11.12 -7.46 -7.42
N ARG A 483 -11.30 -6.84 -8.57
CA ARG A 483 -11.18 -7.51 -9.86
C ARG A 483 -10.36 -6.66 -10.80
N TYR A 484 -9.41 -7.28 -11.50
CA TYR A 484 -8.74 -6.61 -12.62
C TYR A 484 -8.50 -7.57 -13.79
N ASP A 485 -8.52 -6.97 -14.98
CA ASP A 485 -8.13 -7.56 -16.24
C ASP A 485 -6.86 -6.81 -16.72
N LEU A 486 -5.77 -7.53 -16.93
CA LEU A 486 -4.49 -7.00 -17.37
C LEU A 486 -4.12 -7.60 -18.72
N HIS A 487 -3.82 -6.75 -19.71
CA HIS A 487 -3.24 -7.13 -20.99
C HIS A 487 -1.82 -6.60 -21.07
N ARG A 488 -0.88 -7.44 -21.50
CA ARG A 488 0.50 -7.03 -21.78
C ARG A 488 0.89 -7.45 -23.18
N THR A 489 1.56 -6.55 -23.87
CA THR A 489 2.21 -6.81 -25.15
C THR A 489 3.69 -6.50 -25.03
N GLN A 490 4.51 -7.51 -25.25
CA GLN A 490 5.97 -7.37 -25.25
C GLN A 490 6.52 -7.86 -26.59
N SER A 491 7.40 -7.10 -27.23
CA SER A 491 8.02 -7.49 -28.50
C SER A 491 9.49 -7.14 -28.53
N GLU A 492 10.31 -8.09 -28.99
CA GLU A 492 11.63 -7.81 -29.52
C GLU A 492 11.50 -7.55 -31.02
N PRO A 493 11.93 -6.37 -31.50
CA PRO A 493 11.76 -6.01 -32.91
C PRO A 493 12.58 -6.88 -33.85
N TYR A 494 12.18 -6.95 -35.12
CA TYR A 494 12.98 -7.48 -36.20
C TYR A 494 14.32 -6.71 -36.27
N GLY A 495 15.43 -7.41 -36.48
CA GLY A 495 16.77 -6.83 -36.56
C GLY A 495 17.51 -6.74 -35.21
N THR A 496 16.89 -7.18 -34.11
CA THR A 496 17.56 -7.26 -32.80
C THR A 496 18.78 -8.19 -32.83
N GLY A 497 19.92 -7.75 -32.30
CA GLY A 497 21.22 -8.46 -32.42
C GLY A 497 21.16 -9.92 -31.99
N TYR A 498 20.59 -10.28 -30.84
CA TYR A 498 20.48 -11.66 -30.34
C TYR A 498 19.25 -12.41 -30.88
N LYS A 499 18.31 -11.71 -31.47
CA LYS A 499 17.05 -12.27 -31.99
C LYS A 499 16.70 -11.62 -33.33
N PRO A 500 17.46 -11.94 -34.42
CA PRO A 500 17.38 -11.18 -35.67
C PRO A 500 15.97 -11.17 -36.30
N MET A 501 15.21 -12.24 -36.12
CA MET A 501 13.84 -12.33 -36.68
C MET A 501 12.79 -11.76 -35.69
N GLY A 502 13.20 -11.30 -34.51
CA GLY A 502 12.31 -10.76 -33.51
C GLY A 502 11.32 -11.74 -32.90
N GLY A 503 10.38 -11.23 -32.11
CA GLY A 503 9.32 -12.01 -31.48
C GLY A 503 8.34 -11.16 -30.70
N ILE A 504 7.24 -11.76 -30.30
CA ILE A 504 6.15 -11.07 -29.60
C ILE A 504 5.52 -12.00 -28.53
N ASN A 505 5.18 -11.43 -27.41
CA ASN A 505 4.37 -12.08 -26.38
C ASN A 505 3.12 -11.24 -26.11
N HIS A 506 1.96 -11.90 -26.12
CA HIS A 506 0.72 -11.38 -25.56
C HIS A 506 0.38 -12.14 -24.30
N TYR A 507 0.13 -11.42 -23.21
CA TYR A 507 -0.28 -11.99 -21.95
C TYR A 507 -1.57 -11.33 -21.47
N LYS A 508 -2.53 -12.15 -21.04
CA LYS A 508 -3.77 -11.72 -20.40
C LYS A 508 -3.87 -12.36 -19.04
N LEU A 509 -4.25 -11.59 -18.03
CA LEU A 509 -4.52 -12.03 -16.68
C LEU A 509 -5.86 -11.46 -16.24
N ALA A 510 -6.78 -12.34 -15.83
CA ALA A 510 -8.00 -11.97 -15.13
C ALA A 510 -7.88 -12.40 -13.67
N PHE A 511 -7.91 -11.45 -12.77
CA PHE A 511 -7.87 -11.69 -11.32
C PHE A 511 -9.20 -11.30 -10.69
N LYS A 512 -9.65 -12.08 -9.71
CA LYS A 512 -10.87 -11.85 -8.94
C LYS A 512 -10.63 -12.21 -7.49
N GLN A 513 -10.98 -11.32 -6.59
CA GLN A 513 -11.02 -11.56 -5.15
C GLN A 513 -12.38 -11.17 -4.61
N PHE A 514 -12.91 -12.01 -3.72
CA PHE A 514 -14.12 -11.75 -2.94
C PHE A 514 -13.82 -11.91 -1.47
N ASP A 515 -14.15 -10.88 -0.70
CA ASP A 515 -14.16 -10.88 0.77
C ASP A 515 -15.60 -10.82 1.26
N SER A 516 -15.91 -11.62 2.27
CA SER A 516 -17.20 -11.56 2.97
C SER A 516 -17.01 -11.80 4.45
N ASP A 517 -17.66 -10.97 5.27
CA ASP A 517 -17.64 -11.06 6.72
C ASP A 517 -19.03 -10.86 7.27
N PHE A 518 -19.35 -11.60 8.33
CA PHE A 518 -20.51 -11.39 9.15
C PHE A 518 -20.13 -11.51 10.62
N PHE A 519 -20.52 -10.53 11.44
CA PHE A 519 -20.32 -10.62 12.88
C PHE A 519 -21.42 -9.95 13.70
N LEU A 520 -21.58 -10.42 14.93
CA LEU A 520 -22.41 -9.85 15.97
C LEU A 520 -21.52 -9.21 17.02
N GLY A 521 -21.85 -8.02 17.47
CA GLY A 521 -21.01 -7.31 18.41
C GLY A 521 -21.79 -6.36 19.32
N THR A 522 -21.08 -5.85 20.32
CA THR A 522 -21.54 -4.80 21.24
C THR A 522 -20.47 -3.71 21.30
N ASP A 523 -20.92 -2.46 21.38
CA ASP A 523 -20.06 -1.29 21.57
C ASP A 523 -20.28 -0.73 22.97
N ASN A 524 -19.20 -0.59 23.73
CA ASN A 524 -19.16 0.07 25.04
C ASN A 524 -20.32 -0.33 25.99
N LEU A 525 -20.62 -1.64 26.08
CA LEU A 525 -21.64 -2.18 26.96
C LEU A 525 -21.19 -2.03 28.41
N SER A 526 -21.87 -1.18 29.20
CA SER A 526 -21.58 -1.03 30.63
C SER A 526 -21.94 -2.32 31.37
N LEU A 527 -20.94 -3.00 31.93
CA LEU A 527 -21.11 -4.17 32.79
C LEU A 527 -21.30 -3.74 34.25
N THR A 528 -20.58 -2.69 34.65
CA THR A 528 -20.71 -1.97 35.93
C THR A 528 -20.48 -0.49 35.68
N ASP A 529 -20.59 0.36 36.71
CA ASP A 529 -20.32 1.81 36.59
C ASP A 529 -18.84 2.07 36.16
N ASP A 530 -17.92 1.16 36.45
CA ASP A 530 -16.49 1.29 36.19
C ASP A 530 -15.99 0.41 35.05
N VAL A 531 -16.77 -0.54 34.55
CA VAL A 531 -16.31 -1.53 33.56
C VAL A 531 -17.22 -1.54 32.34
N ALA A 532 -16.62 -1.32 31.20
CA ALA A 532 -17.26 -1.41 29.88
C ALA A 532 -16.71 -2.57 29.04
N LEU A 533 -17.55 -3.16 28.21
CA LEU A 533 -17.21 -4.25 27.29
C LEU A 533 -17.49 -3.85 25.84
N THR A 534 -16.49 -3.91 24.98
CA THR A 534 -16.63 -3.92 23.52
C THR A 534 -16.23 -5.30 23.00
N ALA A 535 -17.15 -6.03 22.38
CA ALA A 535 -16.87 -7.39 21.94
C ALA A 535 -17.59 -7.74 20.64
N PHE A 536 -17.03 -8.67 19.88
CA PHE A 536 -17.71 -9.26 18.73
C PHE A 536 -17.23 -10.68 18.46
N VAL A 537 -18.09 -11.46 17.77
CA VAL A 537 -17.76 -12.77 17.20
C VAL A 537 -18.25 -12.83 15.76
N GLY A 538 -17.48 -13.45 14.89
CA GLY A 538 -17.78 -13.44 13.48
C GLY A 538 -17.15 -14.58 12.69
N VAL A 539 -17.57 -14.63 11.43
CA VAL A 539 -17.06 -15.56 10.41
C VAL A 539 -16.75 -14.77 9.14
N GLY A 540 -15.77 -15.25 8.39
CA GLY A 540 -15.36 -14.60 7.15
C GLY A 540 -14.90 -15.60 6.10
N SER A 541 -14.86 -15.17 4.86
CA SER A 541 -14.31 -15.92 3.74
C SER A 541 -13.60 -14.98 2.78
N ASN A 542 -12.39 -15.35 2.36
CA ASN A 542 -11.66 -14.72 1.28
C ASN A 542 -11.45 -15.76 0.18
N VAL A 543 -11.85 -15.44 -1.05
CA VAL A 543 -11.68 -16.29 -2.24
C VAL A 543 -10.91 -15.48 -3.28
N GLN A 544 -9.81 -16.06 -3.77
CA GLN A 544 -9.00 -15.50 -4.86
C GLN A 544 -8.97 -16.47 -6.03
N GLU A 545 -9.14 -15.96 -7.23
CA GLU A 545 -9.09 -16.70 -8.49
C GLU A 545 -8.29 -15.90 -9.52
N ALA A 546 -7.35 -16.56 -10.19
CA ALA A 546 -6.58 -15.97 -11.27
C ALA A 546 -6.56 -16.90 -12.47
N GLU A 547 -6.84 -16.34 -13.65
CA GLU A 547 -6.81 -17.01 -14.94
C GLU A 547 -5.90 -16.26 -15.89
N SER A 548 -4.93 -16.95 -16.49
CA SER A 548 -4.01 -16.31 -17.43
C SER A 548 -3.89 -17.08 -18.75
N VAL A 549 -3.69 -16.33 -19.82
CA VAL A 549 -3.40 -16.84 -21.16
C VAL A 549 -2.18 -16.12 -21.68
N SER A 550 -1.17 -16.85 -22.13
CA SER A 550 -0.02 -16.32 -22.85
C SER A 550 0.06 -16.87 -24.25
N ILE A 551 0.40 -16.02 -25.21
CA ILE A 551 0.68 -16.43 -26.60
C ILE A 551 2.06 -15.89 -26.96
N ASN A 552 3.02 -16.79 -27.16
CA ASN A 552 4.37 -16.48 -27.55
C ASN A 552 4.55 -16.72 -29.04
N GLY A 553 5.10 -15.74 -29.76
CA GLY A 553 5.41 -15.81 -31.17
C GLY A 553 6.89 -15.53 -31.42
N ASN A 554 7.53 -16.34 -32.23
CA ASN A 554 8.92 -16.14 -32.63
C ASN A 554 9.04 -16.09 -34.15
N ASP A 555 10.05 -15.35 -34.60
CA ASP A 555 10.45 -15.23 -36.00
C ASP A 555 9.38 -14.53 -36.87
N PHE A 556 9.40 -13.21 -36.88
CA PHE A 556 8.53 -12.42 -37.77
C PHE A 556 8.79 -12.77 -39.23
N ILE A 557 7.72 -13.05 -39.98
CA ILE A 557 7.78 -13.42 -41.40
C ILE A 557 7.97 -12.18 -42.27
N VAL A 558 7.24 -11.11 -41.98
CA VAL A 558 7.33 -9.81 -42.65
C VAL A 558 8.10 -8.86 -41.72
N PRO A 559 9.30 -8.38 -42.12
CA PRO A 559 10.07 -7.43 -41.34
C PRO A 559 9.27 -6.15 -40.99
N GLY A 560 9.42 -5.65 -39.78
CA GLY A 560 8.82 -4.41 -39.31
C GLY A 560 7.32 -4.48 -39.00
N LEU A 561 6.62 -5.60 -39.28
CA LEU A 561 5.22 -5.80 -38.90
C LEU A 561 5.14 -6.51 -37.54
N VAL A 562 4.87 -5.75 -36.48
CA VAL A 562 4.71 -6.27 -35.10
C VAL A 562 3.29 -6.83 -34.92
N SER A 563 3.13 -8.13 -35.06
CA SER A 563 1.85 -8.82 -34.91
C SER A 563 2.03 -10.28 -34.58
N ILE A 564 1.22 -10.81 -33.66
CA ILE A 564 1.20 -12.25 -33.33
C ILE A 564 0.78 -13.12 -34.52
N ASN A 565 0.12 -12.56 -35.51
CA ASN A 565 -0.24 -13.26 -36.74
C ASN A 565 0.90 -13.30 -37.76
N ASN A 566 1.95 -12.48 -37.55
CA ASN A 566 3.13 -12.38 -38.41
C ASN A 566 4.34 -13.17 -37.88
N VAL A 567 4.14 -14.28 -37.21
CA VAL A 567 5.25 -15.12 -36.70
C VAL A 567 5.22 -16.52 -37.26
N ALA A 568 6.37 -17.10 -37.47
CA ALA A 568 6.51 -18.47 -37.99
C ALA A 568 6.17 -19.51 -36.91
N ASN A 569 6.51 -19.25 -35.67
CA ASN A 569 6.34 -20.20 -34.57
C ASN A 569 5.48 -19.59 -33.47
N LYS A 570 4.43 -20.31 -33.04
CA LYS A 570 3.54 -19.89 -31.96
C LYS A 570 3.43 -20.97 -30.90
N SER A 571 3.40 -20.55 -29.64
CA SER A 571 3.06 -21.40 -28.52
C SER A 571 2.06 -20.67 -27.60
N ALA A 572 1.16 -21.43 -26.99
CA ALA A 572 0.17 -20.88 -26.06
C ALA A 572 0.35 -21.52 -24.68
N GLY A 573 0.18 -20.73 -23.64
CA GLY A 573 0.15 -21.15 -22.25
C GLY A 573 -1.18 -20.78 -21.61
N TYR A 574 -1.68 -21.63 -20.72
CA TYR A 574 -2.87 -21.36 -19.92
C TYR A 574 -2.53 -21.61 -18.45
N GLY A 575 -2.88 -20.67 -17.57
CA GLY A 575 -2.72 -20.76 -16.14
C GLY A 575 -4.05 -20.55 -15.44
N TYR A 576 -4.31 -21.33 -14.39
CA TYR A 576 -5.46 -21.18 -13.52
C TYR A 576 -5.05 -21.46 -12.07
N SER A 577 -5.46 -20.55 -11.17
CA SER A 577 -5.27 -20.77 -9.74
C SER A 577 -6.48 -20.27 -8.95
N LYS A 578 -6.80 -21.00 -7.88
CA LYS A 578 -7.86 -20.62 -6.94
C LYS A 578 -7.45 -20.99 -5.53
N LYS A 579 -7.59 -20.04 -4.61
CA LYS A 579 -7.37 -20.27 -3.18
C LYS A 579 -8.49 -19.64 -2.35
N GLN A 580 -8.74 -20.23 -1.18
CA GLN A 580 -9.77 -19.78 -0.25
C GLN A 580 -9.27 -19.91 1.18
N ILE A 581 -9.59 -18.92 1.99
CA ILE A 581 -9.40 -18.94 3.44
C ILE A 581 -10.77 -18.69 4.07
N ASN A 582 -11.26 -19.64 4.89
CA ASN A 582 -12.41 -19.43 5.73
C ASN A 582 -11.96 -19.16 7.16
N SER A 583 -12.70 -18.34 7.88
CA SER A 583 -12.27 -17.85 9.17
C SER A 583 -13.41 -17.82 10.18
N ALA A 584 -13.09 -18.11 11.44
CA ALA A 584 -13.93 -17.81 12.58
C ALA A 584 -13.09 -17.00 13.59
N TYR A 585 -13.62 -15.89 14.10
CA TYR A 585 -12.85 -14.98 14.92
C TYR A 585 -13.70 -14.27 15.96
N GLY A 586 -13.05 -13.73 16.99
CA GLY A 586 -13.68 -12.89 17.99
C GLY A 586 -12.68 -11.99 18.69
N SER A 587 -13.19 -10.91 19.25
CA SER A 587 -12.43 -9.95 20.05
C SER A 587 -13.27 -9.50 21.22
N ALA A 588 -12.62 -9.32 22.37
CA ALA A 588 -13.24 -8.71 23.56
C ALA A 588 -12.25 -7.71 24.17
N GLU A 589 -12.72 -6.49 24.41
CA GLU A 589 -12.01 -5.41 25.08
C GLU A 589 -12.77 -5.04 26.35
N LEU A 590 -12.07 -5.10 27.47
CA LEU A 590 -12.55 -4.63 28.76
C LEU A 590 -11.89 -3.29 29.07
N GLY A 591 -12.70 -2.23 29.16
CA GLY A 591 -12.29 -0.91 29.61
C GLY A 591 -12.61 -0.75 31.11
N PHE A 592 -11.64 -0.25 31.90
CA PHE A 592 -11.81 0.07 33.30
C PHE A 592 -11.58 1.57 33.51
N GLN A 593 -12.61 2.31 33.92
CA GLN A 593 -12.63 3.75 34.22
C GLN A 593 -11.95 4.61 33.14
N ASP A 594 -12.03 4.20 31.88
CA ASP A 594 -11.46 4.83 30.67
C ASP A 594 -9.94 5.06 30.67
N TYR A 595 -9.21 4.52 31.69
CA TYR A 595 -7.73 4.59 31.73
C TYR A 595 -7.01 3.26 31.59
N ALA A 596 -7.69 2.12 31.70
CA ALA A 596 -7.08 0.81 31.50
C ALA A 596 -7.93 -0.06 30.57
N PHE A 597 -7.29 -0.61 29.54
CA PHE A 597 -7.97 -1.42 28.51
C PHE A 597 -7.20 -2.72 28.30
N LEU A 598 -7.91 -3.85 28.39
CA LEU A 598 -7.40 -5.17 28.06
C LEU A 598 -8.16 -5.73 26.88
N THR A 599 -7.50 -5.94 25.76
CA THR A 599 -8.09 -6.55 24.56
C THR A 599 -7.53 -7.95 24.37
N VAL A 600 -8.41 -8.94 24.15
CA VAL A 600 -8.07 -10.31 23.79
C VAL A 600 -8.75 -10.67 22.48
N THR A 601 -7.99 -11.26 21.53
CA THR A 601 -8.53 -11.74 20.26
C THR A 601 -8.21 -13.22 20.07
N ALA A 602 -9.09 -13.92 19.35
CA ALA A 602 -8.86 -15.29 18.89
C ALA A 602 -9.36 -15.45 17.47
N ARG A 603 -8.61 -16.16 16.64
CA ARG A 603 -8.98 -16.42 15.25
C ARG A 603 -8.51 -17.81 14.83
N ASN A 604 -9.36 -18.54 14.10
CA ASN A 604 -9.00 -19.76 13.41
C ASN A 604 -9.21 -19.59 11.91
N ASP A 605 -8.18 -19.86 11.13
CA ASP A 605 -8.22 -19.85 9.67
C ASP A 605 -8.07 -21.26 9.10
N TRP A 606 -8.90 -21.60 8.10
CA TRP A 606 -8.82 -22.81 7.31
C TRP A 606 -8.31 -22.51 5.92
N PHE A 607 -7.15 -23.08 5.55
CA PHE A 607 -6.42 -22.80 4.32
C PHE A 607 -6.69 -23.87 3.26
N SER A 608 -7.29 -23.49 2.13
CA SER A 608 -7.44 -24.44 1.00
C SER A 608 -6.10 -24.87 0.40
N THR A 609 -5.06 -24.04 0.54
CA THR A 609 -3.71 -24.34 0.05
C THR A 609 -2.98 -25.42 0.84
N LEU A 610 -3.44 -25.72 2.06
CA LEU A 610 -2.97 -26.80 2.91
C LEU A 610 -3.94 -27.99 2.96
N SER A 611 -5.00 -27.98 2.13
CA SER A 611 -6.01 -29.03 2.08
C SER A 611 -5.74 -30.02 0.95
N LEU A 612 -5.82 -31.31 1.22
CA LEU A 612 -5.73 -32.38 0.25
C LEU A 612 -7.03 -33.17 0.18
N ALA A 613 -7.54 -33.40 -1.04
CA ALA A 613 -8.75 -34.20 -1.24
C ALA A 613 -8.54 -35.65 -0.75
N GLY A 614 -9.42 -36.10 0.15
CA GLY A 614 -9.40 -37.49 0.65
C GLY A 614 -8.32 -37.80 1.69
N LYS A 615 -7.60 -36.78 2.18
CA LYS A 615 -6.65 -36.88 3.28
C LYS A 615 -7.02 -35.88 4.40
N ASP A 616 -6.80 -36.31 5.63
CA ASP A 616 -6.76 -35.38 6.77
C ASP A 616 -5.39 -34.70 6.74
N SER A 617 -5.41 -33.38 6.60
CA SER A 617 -4.22 -32.55 6.49
C SER A 617 -4.29 -31.38 7.50
N PRO A 618 -3.16 -30.94 8.06
CA PRO A 618 -3.13 -29.84 9.03
C PRO A 618 -3.37 -28.49 8.35
N ASN A 619 -4.61 -28.24 7.95
CA ASN A 619 -5.01 -27.12 7.10
C ASN A 619 -5.56 -25.90 7.86
N ASN A 620 -5.51 -25.91 9.18
CA ASN A 620 -5.99 -24.79 10.01
C ASN A 620 -5.10 -24.57 11.21
N ASP A 621 -5.17 -23.36 11.77
CA ASP A 621 -4.55 -23.02 13.05
C ASP A 621 -5.39 -22.00 13.82
N LEU A 622 -5.40 -22.15 15.16
CA LEU A 622 -6.01 -21.22 16.09
C LEU A 622 -4.93 -20.36 16.73
N TYR A 623 -4.96 -19.09 16.51
CA TYR A 623 -4.00 -18.15 17.09
C TYR A 623 -4.70 -17.02 17.86
N THR A 624 -3.97 -16.46 18.82
CA THR A 624 -4.52 -15.52 19.79
C THR A 624 -3.64 -14.28 19.96
N SER A 625 -4.22 -13.20 20.43
CA SER A 625 -3.47 -12.05 20.90
C SER A 625 -4.07 -11.47 22.18
N ALA A 626 -3.21 -10.83 22.98
CA ALA A 626 -3.64 -10.07 24.15
C ALA A 626 -2.85 -8.77 24.21
N THR A 627 -3.55 -7.64 24.43
CA THR A 627 -2.91 -6.33 24.53
C THR A 627 -3.47 -5.55 25.72
N LEU A 628 -2.60 -4.76 26.35
CA LEU A 628 -2.91 -3.88 27.48
C LEU A 628 -2.55 -2.45 27.13
N SER A 629 -3.47 -1.53 27.39
CA SER A 629 -3.26 -0.08 27.32
C SER A 629 -3.56 0.54 28.69
N LEU A 630 -2.64 1.36 29.21
CA LEU A 630 -2.77 2.07 30.48
C LEU A 630 -2.51 3.55 30.25
N ILE A 631 -3.52 4.39 30.51
CA ILE A 631 -3.45 5.85 30.39
C ILE A 631 -3.10 6.41 31.76
N LEU A 632 -1.80 6.58 32.01
CA LEU A 632 -1.33 7.01 33.32
C LEU A 632 -1.66 8.48 33.61
N SER A 633 -1.80 9.32 32.60
CA SER A 633 -2.24 10.70 32.76
C SER A 633 -3.66 10.82 33.29
N ASP A 634 -4.55 9.86 32.94
CA ASP A 634 -5.93 9.85 33.37
C ASP A 634 -6.10 9.17 34.74
N ALA A 635 -5.15 8.29 35.10
CA ALA A 635 -5.15 7.58 36.38
C ALA A 635 -4.42 8.34 37.51
N LEU A 636 -3.46 9.22 37.16
CA LEU A 636 -2.54 9.87 38.11
C LEU A 636 -2.42 11.36 37.79
N ASP A 637 -2.34 12.20 38.80
CA ASP A 637 -1.97 13.61 38.62
C ASP A 637 -0.45 13.70 38.35
N LEU A 638 -0.09 13.92 37.09
CA LEU A 638 1.31 14.03 36.64
C LEU A 638 1.79 15.49 36.53
N GLY A 639 0.96 16.47 36.93
CA GLY A 639 1.21 17.91 36.85
C GLY A 639 1.02 18.49 35.45
N GLU A 640 0.87 19.83 35.38
CA GLU A 640 0.49 20.59 34.16
C GLU A 640 1.44 20.43 32.97
N ALA A 641 2.68 20.00 33.18
CA ALA A 641 3.64 19.82 32.07
C ALA A 641 3.41 18.53 31.25
N VAL A 642 2.72 17.53 31.84
CA VAL A 642 2.44 16.26 31.18
C VAL A 642 1.02 16.29 30.64
N SER A 643 0.87 16.37 29.33
CA SER A 643 -0.45 16.41 28.67
C SER A 643 -1.04 15.02 28.49
N PHE A 644 -0.19 14.00 28.29
CA PHE A 644 -0.63 12.62 28.07
C PHE A 644 0.51 11.64 28.34
N LEU A 645 0.21 10.53 29.01
CA LEU A 645 1.12 9.39 29.17
C LEU A 645 0.36 8.09 29.09
N LYS A 646 0.65 7.31 28.05
CA LYS A 646 0.10 5.98 27.81
C LYS A 646 1.23 4.96 27.81
N LEU A 647 1.04 3.83 28.48
CA LEU A 647 1.85 2.63 28.34
C LEU A 647 1.07 1.57 27.60
N ARG A 648 1.76 0.80 26.75
CA ARG A 648 1.16 -0.30 26.00
C ARG A 648 2.05 -1.54 26.03
N ALA A 649 1.43 -2.71 26.09
CA ALA A 649 2.10 -3.99 25.98
C ALA A 649 1.22 -4.98 25.20
N GLY A 650 1.84 -5.85 24.42
CA GLY A 650 1.11 -6.82 23.62
C GLY A 650 1.90 -8.09 23.37
N ILE A 651 1.18 -9.21 23.31
CA ILE A 651 1.68 -10.48 22.82
C ILE A 651 0.71 -10.98 21.75
N SER A 652 1.23 -11.58 20.70
CA SER A 652 0.40 -12.10 19.63
C SER A 652 1.06 -13.27 18.93
N GLU A 653 0.20 -14.14 18.43
CA GLU A 653 0.53 -15.21 17.51
C GLU A 653 -0.32 -15.03 16.24
N VAL A 654 0.27 -15.25 15.07
CA VAL A 654 -0.41 -15.25 13.77
C VAL A 654 0.11 -16.45 12.98
N ALA A 655 -0.79 -17.24 12.41
CA ALA A 655 -0.43 -18.37 11.57
C ALA A 655 -0.67 -18.08 10.08
N GLY A 656 0.04 -18.77 9.18
CA GLY A 656 -0.16 -18.61 7.74
C GLY A 656 0.04 -19.89 6.94
N GLY A 657 -0.72 -20.01 5.84
CA GLY A 657 -0.66 -21.15 4.92
C GLY A 657 0.35 -20.96 3.78
N ALA A 658 0.42 -21.95 2.89
CA ALA A 658 1.22 -21.85 1.68
C ALA A 658 0.62 -20.82 0.71
N ASP A 659 1.48 -20.06 0.04
CA ASP A 659 1.06 -19.03 -0.92
C ASP A 659 0.50 -19.64 -2.20
N ASN A 660 1.14 -20.73 -2.69
CA ASN A 660 0.79 -21.36 -3.95
C ASN A 660 -0.30 -22.43 -3.77
N PRO A 661 -1.45 -22.31 -4.46
CA PRO A 661 -2.43 -23.39 -4.50
C PRO A 661 -1.86 -24.62 -5.21
N TYR A 662 -2.37 -25.79 -4.84
CA TYR A 662 -2.03 -27.11 -5.41
C TYR A 662 -0.59 -27.59 -5.16
N ALA A 663 0.21 -26.89 -4.36
CA ALA A 663 1.61 -27.24 -4.05
C ALA A 663 1.77 -28.59 -3.34
N LEU A 664 0.72 -29.07 -2.67
CA LEU A 664 0.70 -30.37 -1.97
C LEU A 664 0.40 -31.55 -2.88
N SER A 665 0.09 -31.34 -4.16
CA SER A 665 -0.36 -32.39 -5.08
C SER A 665 0.71 -32.70 -6.13
N LEU A 666 1.00 -33.97 -6.30
CA LEU A 666 1.82 -34.47 -7.41
C LEU A 666 1.00 -34.43 -8.71
N THR A 667 1.53 -33.76 -9.73
CA THR A 667 0.88 -33.66 -11.03
C THR A 667 1.74 -34.25 -12.14
N TYR A 668 1.10 -34.64 -13.24
CA TYR A 668 1.78 -35.08 -14.46
C TYR A 668 1.68 -33.97 -15.52
N GLY A 669 2.80 -33.64 -16.14
CA GLY A 669 2.87 -32.76 -17.30
C GLY A 669 2.81 -33.56 -18.61
N ILE A 670 2.10 -33.00 -19.59
CA ILE A 670 2.14 -33.53 -20.98
C ILE A 670 3.24 -32.76 -21.70
N THR A 671 4.21 -33.45 -22.28
CA THR A 671 5.25 -32.83 -23.08
C THR A 671 4.70 -32.42 -24.44
N GLY A 672 5.14 -31.26 -24.96
CA GLY A 672 4.73 -30.80 -26.32
C GLY A 672 5.29 -31.66 -27.46
N GLN A 673 6.19 -32.61 -27.16
CA GLN A 673 6.76 -33.58 -28.10
C GLN A 673 6.09 -34.93 -27.93
N GLY A 674 5.63 -35.48 -29.03
CA GLY A 674 5.07 -36.82 -29.08
C GLY A 674 6.09 -37.83 -29.61
N HIS A 675 5.89 -39.12 -29.32
CA HIS A 675 6.60 -40.22 -29.93
C HIS A 675 5.64 -41.07 -30.74
N LEU A 676 5.94 -41.23 -32.04
CA LEU A 676 5.09 -42.01 -32.99
C LEU A 676 3.59 -41.62 -32.93
N GLY A 677 3.28 -40.34 -32.78
CA GLY A 677 1.90 -39.84 -32.69
C GLY A 677 1.24 -39.98 -31.33
N ALA A 678 1.90 -40.53 -30.32
CA ALA A 678 1.42 -40.57 -28.95
C ALA A 678 1.99 -39.41 -28.13
N SER A 679 1.14 -38.73 -27.34
CA SER A 679 1.60 -37.75 -26.36
C SER A 679 2.44 -38.39 -25.26
N LEU A 680 3.55 -37.76 -24.90
CA LEU A 680 4.39 -38.21 -23.81
C LEU A 680 4.00 -37.47 -22.52
N GLY A 681 3.88 -38.16 -21.42
CA GLY A 681 3.68 -37.57 -20.09
C GLY A 681 4.92 -37.77 -19.22
N GLN A 682 5.15 -36.84 -18.32
CA GLN A 682 6.19 -36.92 -17.29
C GLN A 682 5.65 -36.50 -15.94
N ILE A 683 6.27 -36.95 -14.87
CA ILE A 683 6.04 -36.36 -13.55
C ILE A 683 6.48 -34.88 -13.62
N ASN A 684 5.63 -33.99 -13.14
CA ASN A 684 6.00 -32.61 -13.06
C ASN A 684 7.04 -32.41 -11.94
N GLY A 685 8.32 -32.44 -12.33
CA GLY A 685 9.49 -32.59 -11.45
C GLY A 685 9.99 -31.29 -10.82
N GLY A 686 9.20 -30.22 -10.80
CA GLY A 686 9.64 -28.97 -10.20
C GLY A 686 9.87 -29.09 -8.70
N GLN A 687 8.88 -29.58 -7.96
CA GLN A 687 8.92 -29.65 -6.50
C GLN A 687 8.29 -30.97 -6.00
N ILE A 688 8.93 -31.60 -5.03
CA ILE A 688 8.35 -32.74 -4.30
C ILE A 688 7.24 -32.18 -3.39
N PRO A 689 5.99 -32.62 -3.57
CA PRO A 689 4.91 -32.19 -2.69
C PRO A 689 5.06 -32.86 -1.31
N ASN A 690 4.64 -32.14 -0.26
CA ASN A 690 4.64 -32.67 1.09
C ASN A 690 3.27 -32.48 1.72
N SER A 691 2.60 -33.57 2.04
CA SER A 691 1.26 -33.58 2.63
C SER A 691 1.22 -33.24 4.12
N GLU A 692 2.39 -33.21 4.77
CA GLU A 692 2.54 -32.96 6.21
C GLU A 692 2.87 -31.49 6.50
N ILE A 693 2.79 -30.62 5.49
CA ILE A 693 3.01 -29.18 5.69
C ILE A 693 1.95 -28.62 6.64
N THR A 694 2.42 -27.92 7.65
CA THR A 694 1.62 -27.19 8.64
C THR A 694 1.61 -25.69 8.34
N PRO A 695 0.64 -24.92 8.85
CA PRO A 695 0.76 -23.47 8.89
C PRO A 695 2.06 -23.04 9.59
N PHE A 696 2.72 -21.99 9.07
CA PHE A 696 3.81 -21.35 9.81
C PHE A 696 3.23 -20.48 10.91
N GLN A 697 4.05 -20.17 11.94
CA GLN A 697 3.64 -19.32 13.05
C GLN A 697 4.59 -18.11 13.17
N LYS A 698 4.00 -16.93 13.44
CA LYS A 698 4.72 -15.71 13.79
C LYS A 698 4.28 -15.26 15.16
N ASN A 699 5.24 -15.21 16.09
CA ASN A 699 5.07 -14.77 17.47
C ASN A 699 5.64 -13.37 17.62
N GLU A 700 4.95 -12.47 18.32
CA GLU A 700 5.44 -11.12 18.57
C GLU A 700 5.14 -10.69 19.99
N THR A 701 6.13 -10.02 20.60
CA THR A 701 5.99 -9.31 21.86
C THR A 701 6.33 -7.83 21.61
N GLU A 702 5.45 -6.94 22.04
CA GLU A 702 5.60 -5.50 21.89
C GLU A 702 5.44 -4.81 23.24
N PHE A 703 6.27 -3.81 23.48
CA PHE A 703 6.13 -2.85 24.58
C PHE A 703 6.35 -1.44 24.05
N GLY A 704 5.53 -0.47 24.48
CA GLY A 704 5.71 0.92 24.05
C GLY A 704 5.06 1.93 24.98
N PHE A 705 5.34 3.20 24.70
CA PHE A 705 4.69 4.32 25.37
C PHE A 705 4.45 5.48 24.38
N ASP A 706 3.39 6.27 24.65
CA ASP A 706 3.12 7.56 24.04
C ASP A 706 3.15 8.62 25.15
N PHE A 707 4.04 9.60 25.00
CA PHE A 707 4.30 10.63 26.00
C PHE A 707 4.18 12.01 25.34
N ARG A 708 3.28 12.85 25.87
CA ARG A 708 3.03 14.20 25.35
C ARG A 708 3.16 15.23 26.45
N MET A 709 3.75 16.37 26.11
CA MET A 709 4.05 17.45 27.05
C MET A 709 3.65 18.82 26.50
N PHE A 710 3.43 19.78 27.40
CA PHE A 710 3.22 21.19 27.09
C PHE A 710 2.08 21.43 26.10
N ASP A 711 0.87 20.92 26.41
CA ASP A 711 -0.31 20.96 25.54
C ASP A 711 -0.05 20.34 24.16
N ASN A 712 0.54 19.15 24.16
CA ASN A 712 0.91 18.36 22.96
C ASN A 712 1.92 19.06 22.03
N LYS A 713 2.67 20.08 22.52
CA LYS A 713 3.74 20.72 21.73
C LYS A 713 4.96 19.83 21.55
N VAL A 714 5.16 18.86 22.45
CA VAL A 714 6.19 17.83 22.32
C VAL A 714 5.51 16.47 22.48
N SER A 715 5.66 15.58 21.52
CA SER A 715 5.18 14.20 21.61
C SER A 715 6.28 13.21 21.25
N LEU A 716 6.38 12.12 21.99
CA LEU A 716 7.30 11.02 21.76
C LEU A 716 6.53 9.70 21.82
N ASP A 717 6.44 9.03 20.69
CA ASP A 717 6.02 7.62 20.61
C ASP A 717 7.26 6.74 20.53
N ALA A 718 7.33 5.73 21.37
CA ALA A 718 8.41 4.76 21.38
C ALA A 718 7.85 3.34 21.47
N THR A 719 8.42 2.44 20.65
CA THR A 719 8.05 1.03 20.62
C THR A 719 9.28 0.15 20.58
N PHE A 720 9.28 -0.89 21.40
CA PHE A 720 10.24 -2.01 21.38
C PHE A 720 9.48 -3.26 20.96
N TYR A 721 10.03 -4.02 20.05
CA TYR A 721 9.41 -5.26 19.59
C TYR A 721 10.44 -6.38 19.41
N ASP A 722 9.95 -7.60 19.58
CA ASP A 722 10.63 -8.85 19.27
C ASP A 722 9.62 -9.75 18.56
N ASN A 723 9.90 -10.10 17.30
CA ASN A 723 9.08 -11.01 16.53
C ASN A 723 9.90 -12.16 15.97
N GLU A 724 9.28 -13.33 15.94
CA GLU A 724 9.89 -14.58 15.52
C GLU A 724 8.95 -15.35 14.61
N THR A 725 9.42 -15.72 13.41
CA THR A 725 8.71 -16.64 12.50
C THR A 725 9.33 -18.03 12.60
N VAL A 726 8.48 -19.04 12.81
CA VAL A 726 8.87 -20.45 12.94
C VAL A 726 8.13 -21.29 11.92
N GLY A 727 8.85 -22.24 11.28
CA GLY A 727 8.27 -23.19 10.36
C GLY A 727 7.83 -22.57 9.04
N ASP A 728 8.60 -21.58 8.52
CA ASP A 728 8.35 -20.99 7.20
C ASP A 728 8.24 -22.07 6.12
N ILE A 729 7.30 -21.91 5.18
CA ILE A 729 7.00 -22.89 4.14
C ILE A 729 7.90 -22.60 2.93
N VAL A 730 8.99 -23.33 2.81
CA VAL A 730 10.03 -23.08 1.81
C VAL A 730 10.29 -24.29 0.92
N GLY A 731 10.75 -24.01 -0.31
CA GLY A 731 11.28 -25.02 -1.22
C GLY A 731 12.77 -25.25 -0.94
N VAL A 732 13.16 -26.43 -0.45
CA VAL A 732 14.56 -26.80 -0.25
C VAL A 732 15.07 -27.59 -1.44
N SER A 733 16.34 -27.37 -1.82
CA SER A 733 16.97 -28.07 -2.95
C SER A 733 16.92 -29.59 -2.73
N ALA A 734 16.43 -30.32 -3.72
CA ALA A 734 16.42 -31.79 -3.74
C ALA A 734 17.57 -32.31 -4.61
N SER A 735 18.05 -33.54 -4.30
CA SER A 735 19.03 -34.18 -5.16
C SER A 735 18.48 -34.39 -6.57
N ALA A 736 19.22 -34.01 -7.60
CA ALA A 736 18.82 -34.19 -8.99
C ALA A 736 18.52 -35.67 -9.33
N THR A 737 19.08 -36.63 -8.56
CA THR A 737 18.78 -38.07 -8.70
C THR A 737 17.37 -38.45 -8.28
N SER A 738 16.66 -37.57 -7.52
CA SER A 738 15.24 -37.77 -7.18
C SER A 738 14.30 -37.49 -8.35
N GLY A 739 14.78 -36.82 -9.40
CA GLY A 739 13.96 -36.31 -10.51
C GLY A 739 13.22 -34.99 -10.21
N PHE A 740 13.51 -34.35 -9.07
CA PHE A 740 12.91 -33.09 -8.66
C PHE A 740 13.99 -32.02 -8.39
N GLY A 741 13.63 -30.76 -8.57
CA GLY A 741 14.51 -29.62 -8.27
C GLY A 741 14.49 -29.22 -6.80
N SER A 742 13.34 -29.33 -6.14
CA SER A 742 13.17 -28.94 -4.74
C SER A 742 12.17 -29.87 -4.01
N ALA A 743 12.11 -29.73 -2.70
CA ALA A 743 11.09 -30.33 -1.83
C ALA A 743 10.45 -29.26 -0.94
N LEU A 744 9.15 -29.33 -0.75
CA LEU A 744 8.42 -28.40 0.14
C LEU A 744 8.58 -28.84 1.59
N ALA A 745 8.96 -27.93 2.49
CA ALA A 745 9.15 -28.20 3.91
C ALA A 745 8.80 -27.00 4.79
N ASN A 746 8.36 -27.28 6.04
CA ASN A 746 8.31 -26.27 7.09
C ASN A 746 9.70 -26.14 7.72
N LEU A 747 10.41 -25.12 7.40
CA LEU A 747 11.78 -24.90 7.86
C LEU A 747 12.00 -23.43 8.19
N GLY A 748 13.07 -23.22 8.92
CA GLY A 748 13.53 -21.88 9.20
C GLY A 748 12.93 -21.26 10.46
N LYS A 749 13.75 -20.45 11.05
CA LYS A 749 13.44 -19.60 12.17
C LYS A 749 14.09 -18.24 11.90
N ILE A 750 13.27 -17.20 11.82
CA ILE A 750 13.70 -15.83 11.55
C ILE A 750 13.29 -14.99 12.76
N SER A 751 14.22 -14.21 13.28
CA SER A 751 13.97 -13.23 14.36
C SER A 751 14.16 -11.81 13.85
N ASN A 752 13.30 -10.90 14.27
CA ASN A 752 13.44 -9.47 14.07
C ASN A 752 13.22 -8.76 15.41
N THR A 753 14.23 -8.06 15.88
CA THR A 753 14.16 -7.25 17.10
C THR A 753 14.43 -5.79 16.76
N GLY A 754 13.71 -4.86 17.40
CA GLY A 754 13.92 -3.47 17.05
C GLY A 754 13.32 -2.44 17.98
N ILE A 755 13.66 -1.20 17.66
CA ILE A 755 13.16 0.01 18.31
C ILE A 755 12.64 0.98 17.26
N GLU A 756 11.49 1.57 17.53
CA GLU A 756 10.87 2.62 16.76
C GLU A 756 10.68 3.86 17.63
N LEU A 757 11.07 5.04 17.14
CA LEU A 757 10.90 6.31 17.82
C LEU A 757 10.32 7.34 16.85
N LEU A 758 9.28 8.04 17.27
CA LEU A 758 8.71 9.17 16.55
C LEU A 758 8.60 10.35 17.51
N LEU A 759 9.47 11.34 17.33
CA LEU A 759 9.44 12.60 18.07
C LEU A 759 8.82 13.68 17.19
N ARG A 760 7.79 14.36 17.70
CA ARG A 760 7.20 15.54 17.07
C ARG A 760 7.31 16.73 18.02
N VAL A 761 7.71 17.88 17.49
CA VAL A 761 7.85 19.12 18.25
C VAL A 761 7.20 20.25 17.48
N LYS A 762 6.33 20.99 18.14
CA LYS A 762 5.69 22.21 17.63
C LYS A 762 6.31 23.45 18.29
N PRO A 763 7.48 23.91 17.83
CA PRO A 763 8.22 24.98 18.51
C PRO A 763 7.53 26.34 18.42
N VAL A 764 6.72 26.55 17.40
CA VAL A 764 5.97 27.79 17.20
C VAL A 764 4.56 27.43 16.74
N VAL A 765 3.58 27.92 17.48
CA VAL A 765 2.15 27.87 17.12
C VAL A 765 1.59 29.26 17.43
N THR A 766 1.14 29.98 16.41
CA THR A 766 0.45 31.26 16.48
C THR A 766 -0.75 31.24 15.54
N ASP A 767 -1.63 32.21 15.61
CA ASP A 767 -2.81 32.29 14.75
C ASP A 767 -2.46 32.33 13.25
N ASP A 768 -1.30 32.90 12.87
CA ASP A 768 -0.87 33.09 11.48
C ASP A 768 0.22 32.11 11.03
N PHE A 769 0.89 31.41 11.97
CA PHE A 769 2.03 30.55 11.65
C PHE A 769 2.16 29.38 12.64
N ALA A 770 2.20 28.18 12.09
CA ALA A 770 2.51 26.96 12.84
C ALA A 770 3.71 26.25 12.21
N MET A 771 4.61 25.76 13.05
CA MET A 771 5.76 24.95 12.64
C MET A 771 5.75 23.64 13.42
N GLU A 772 5.81 22.53 12.71
CA GLU A 772 6.04 21.19 13.28
C GLU A 772 7.34 20.61 12.73
N VAL A 773 8.13 20.01 13.62
CA VAL A 773 9.35 19.27 13.27
C VAL A 773 9.18 17.86 13.79
N SER A 774 9.22 16.89 12.90
CA SER A 774 9.16 15.46 13.23
C SER A 774 10.51 14.79 12.98
N PHE A 775 10.90 13.91 13.91
CA PHE A 775 12.08 13.07 13.80
C PHE A 775 11.67 11.62 13.96
N ASN A 776 11.97 10.82 12.94
CA ASN A 776 11.67 9.40 12.89
C ASN A 776 12.97 8.60 12.93
N TYR A 777 13.07 7.67 13.87
CA TYR A 777 14.20 6.75 13.98
C TYR A 777 13.71 5.32 14.12
N THR A 778 14.32 4.43 13.37
CA THR A 778 14.05 2.98 13.42
C THR A 778 15.37 2.23 13.35
N ASN A 779 15.53 1.26 14.23
CA ASN A 779 16.55 0.23 14.11
C ASN A 779 15.87 -1.13 14.16
N ASN A 780 16.19 -1.98 13.20
CA ASN A 780 15.74 -3.37 13.13
C ASN A 780 16.94 -4.27 12.90
N ASP A 781 17.08 -5.30 13.74
CA ASP A 781 18.05 -6.38 13.59
C ASP A 781 17.32 -7.65 13.15
N SER A 782 17.67 -8.16 11.98
CA SER A 782 17.04 -9.35 11.37
C SER A 782 18.04 -10.48 11.34
N GLU A 783 17.72 -11.62 11.95
CA GLU A 783 18.58 -12.80 11.99
C GLU A 783 17.87 -14.04 11.51
N VAL A 784 18.52 -14.82 10.65
CA VAL A 784 18.11 -16.18 10.33
C VAL A 784 18.71 -17.09 11.40
N VAL A 785 17.91 -17.40 12.42
CA VAL A 785 18.36 -18.18 13.60
C VAL A 785 18.60 -19.64 13.24
N ALA A 786 17.77 -20.21 12.39
CA ALA A 786 17.92 -21.58 11.90
C ALA A 786 17.36 -21.73 10.50
N THR A 787 18.03 -22.50 9.67
CA THR A 787 17.57 -22.86 8.30
C THR A 787 16.95 -24.24 8.22
N ASN A 788 17.44 -25.17 9.08
CA ASN A 788 16.88 -26.52 9.28
C ASN A 788 17.42 -27.13 10.59
N ASP A 789 16.93 -28.31 10.98
CA ASP A 789 17.33 -29.00 12.21
C ASP A 789 18.70 -29.71 12.13
N THR A 790 19.40 -29.72 10.97
CA THR A 790 20.53 -30.63 10.73
C THR A 790 21.72 -30.03 9.97
N ASP A 791 22.08 -28.78 10.10
CA ASP A 791 23.24 -28.14 9.44
C ASP A 791 23.04 -27.71 7.97
N GLY A 792 21.83 -27.57 7.49
CA GLY A 792 21.59 -27.27 6.08
C GLY A 792 21.74 -25.81 5.72
N ASN A 793 22.54 -25.53 4.72
CA ASN A 793 22.39 -24.33 3.95
C ASN A 793 21.14 -24.44 3.07
N ILE A 794 20.22 -23.48 3.19
CA ILE A 794 19.19 -23.27 2.19
C ILE A 794 19.84 -22.48 1.05
N SER A 795 19.93 -23.08 -0.13
CA SER A 795 20.32 -22.32 -1.33
C SER A 795 19.13 -21.47 -1.73
N LEU A 796 19.20 -20.18 -1.46
CA LEU A 796 18.26 -19.21 -2.03
C LEU A 796 18.62 -19.08 -3.52
N ASP A 797 17.64 -19.24 -4.40
CA ASP A 797 17.85 -19.05 -5.84
C ASP A 797 18.32 -17.61 -6.10
N ALA A 798 19.23 -17.43 -7.06
CA ALA A 798 19.82 -16.12 -7.38
C ALA A 798 18.77 -15.03 -7.68
N VAL A 799 17.58 -15.42 -8.10
CA VAL A 799 16.43 -14.52 -8.32
C VAL A 799 15.89 -13.93 -7.02
N SER A 800 16.06 -14.60 -5.87
CA SER A 800 15.61 -14.10 -4.56
C SER A 800 16.53 -12.99 -4.01
N TYR A 801 17.75 -12.86 -4.52
CA TYR A 801 18.73 -11.87 -4.04
C TYR A 801 18.43 -10.41 -4.46
N THR A 802 17.61 -10.18 -5.47
CA THR A 802 17.28 -8.82 -5.91
C THR A 802 16.48 -8.01 -4.89
N HIS A 803 15.99 -8.65 -3.82
CA HIS A 803 15.18 -8.02 -2.78
C HIS A 803 15.66 -8.28 -1.34
N LEU A 804 16.73 -9.04 -1.15
CA LEU A 804 17.38 -9.16 0.16
C LEU A 804 18.49 -8.11 0.23
N THR A 805 18.16 -6.92 0.73
CA THR A 805 19.18 -6.05 1.31
C THR A 805 19.57 -6.70 2.63
N LEU A 806 20.65 -7.51 2.62
CA LEU A 806 21.32 -7.87 3.86
C LEU A 806 21.74 -6.56 4.53
N PRO A 807 21.55 -6.38 5.83
CA PRO A 807 22.09 -5.24 6.52
C PRO A 807 23.62 -5.26 6.34
N THR A 808 24.13 -4.31 5.56
CA THR A 808 25.56 -4.03 5.59
C THR A 808 25.87 -3.46 6.96
N LYS A 809 26.74 -4.16 7.70
CA LYS A 809 27.35 -3.65 8.94
C LYS A 809 28.01 -2.31 8.71
#